data_074eb368a44ec125a880cf21182cd3b0
#
_entry.id   074eb368a44ec125a880cf21182cd3b0
#
_cell.length_a   1.000
_cell.length_b   1.000
_cell.length_c   1.000
_cell.angle_alpha   90.00
_cell.angle_beta   90.00
_cell.angle_gamma   90.00
#
_symmetry.space_group_name_H-M   'P 1'
#
loop_
_entity.id
_entity.type
_entity.pdbx_description
1 polymer ?
#
loop_
_entity_poly.entity_id
_entity_poly.type
_entity_poly.pdbx_seq_one_letter_code
_entity_poly.pdbx_strand_id
1 'polypeptide(L)'
;MNKPIVSVLVPVYNVEEYLGRCLDSIMAQTLTDIEIICVNDGSTDDSLSILKKYQAKDERIKIVDKENGGLPSARNAGIDVACGEYVGFIDSDDYIEPNMFETLVKYARQDKSDIVICGANIFPETPRASQWLYDCLSPRYTHYDDFIPEVLFSRVDTTPFLWRNLVKKELIDRNNLRLDEDIVIGEDKAFQAKLFPRANGITVIPDKLYNYFWCRPDSLMQQQVYANFDKKVKAHAKLVDRIAKELFTKDTDEKTRHEYFEWVIPFIYSDYIYANKNDKIDIAQTLIPTWKECGIYLIHNLLPEWKVRNFEYILKFYNESKTDIRLSTIIPIENDAQYVRETIENLTECLSNNDEIIIINNGMKNDDYVYIEKCLHMNGNIRLYNTPEYFPFYKIMNTGKGLASGKYVVFSETQNWYADSKALDNWIRTSENENADICAVNYISKESDLGLEEVRQLADKAVSSYMIDIYNCMFNKVFLDKMEVSFGDYSIFTGYVFLCEMLKKTNKIYCMNEDIYYTRKMHRADWISTEKCEKVLLGVEKLIDLSIEFHDSRLHTTVLSILNGNRIKKLISNNTKPYAMPIENCPNGENSQINTVKTLFSITSMINYDMLKECGVRDDQSVIETLCEVIDKRNKFLGDLSNR
;
A
#
# COMPACT_ATOMS: atom_id res chain seq x y z
N MET A 1 -15.99 43.77 -20.93
CA MET A 1 -16.63 42.45 -20.81
C MET A 1 -17.25 42.36 -19.42
N ASN A 2 -18.45 41.82 -19.29
CA ASN A 2 -19.04 41.56 -17.98
C ASN A 2 -18.16 40.56 -17.22
N LYS A 3 -17.99 40.75 -15.93
CA LYS A 3 -17.26 39.84 -15.05
C LYS A 3 -18.04 38.51 -14.98
N PRO A 4 -17.42 37.32 -15.27
CA PRO A 4 -18.16 36.07 -15.19
C PRO A 4 -18.64 35.77 -13.77
N ILE A 5 -19.74 35.02 -13.66
CA ILE A 5 -20.27 34.65 -12.34
C ILE A 5 -19.32 33.61 -11.68
N VAL A 6 -18.84 32.61 -12.42
CA VAL A 6 -17.96 31.58 -11.86
C VAL A 6 -16.70 31.42 -12.69
N SER A 7 -15.55 31.40 -12.03
CA SER A 7 -14.28 30.89 -12.56
C SER A 7 -14.15 29.41 -12.18
N VAL A 8 -14.20 28.53 -13.15
CA VAL A 8 -14.04 27.08 -12.97
C VAL A 8 -12.57 26.72 -13.16
N LEU A 9 -11.91 26.30 -12.10
CA LEU A 9 -10.49 25.93 -12.10
C LEU A 9 -10.34 24.43 -12.33
N VAL A 10 -9.57 24.05 -13.35
CA VAL A 10 -9.32 22.66 -13.76
C VAL A 10 -7.81 22.43 -13.79
N PRO A 11 -7.19 21.89 -12.73
CA PRO A 11 -5.78 21.48 -12.75
C PRO A 11 -5.62 20.24 -13.63
N VAL A 12 -4.60 20.24 -14.51
CA VAL A 12 -4.39 19.19 -15.51
C VAL A 12 -2.94 18.71 -15.45
N TYR A 13 -2.76 17.41 -15.17
CA TYR A 13 -1.45 16.76 -15.23
C TYR A 13 -1.60 15.28 -15.60
N ASN A 14 -1.16 14.90 -16.81
CA ASN A 14 -1.18 13.53 -17.33
C ASN A 14 -2.54 12.83 -17.18
N VAL A 15 -3.58 13.39 -17.80
CA VAL A 15 -4.99 12.93 -17.71
C VAL A 15 -5.67 12.84 -19.08
N GLU A 16 -4.91 12.60 -20.13
CA GLU A 16 -5.41 12.59 -21.52
C GLU A 16 -6.67 11.71 -21.73
N GLU A 17 -6.77 10.59 -21.00
CA GLU A 17 -7.92 9.66 -21.11
C GLU A 17 -9.22 10.22 -20.53
N TYR A 18 -9.15 11.11 -19.53
CA TYR A 18 -10.31 11.58 -18.74
C TYR A 18 -10.72 13.01 -19.06
N LEU A 19 -9.75 13.84 -19.49
CA LEU A 19 -9.88 15.28 -19.67
C LEU A 19 -11.04 15.68 -20.57
N GLY A 20 -11.29 14.91 -21.66
CA GLY A 20 -12.37 15.19 -22.57
C GLY A 20 -13.76 15.17 -21.89
N ARG A 21 -14.04 14.12 -21.09
CA ARG A 21 -15.30 13.99 -20.34
C ARG A 21 -15.47 15.12 -19.32
N CYS A 22 -14.40 15.49 -18.62
CA CYS A 22 -14.41 16.58 -17.66
C CYS A 22 -14.81 17.90 -18.35
N LEU A 23 -14.12 18.29 -19.42
CA LEU A 23 -14.37 19.53 -20.15
C LEU A 23 -15.77 19.57 -20.78
N ASP A 24 -16.23 18.47 -21.38
CA ASP A 24 -17.57 18.37 -21.95
C ASP A 24 -18.65 18.66 -20.88
N SER A 25 -18.49 18.14 -19.65
CA SER A 25 -19.42 18.38 -18.55
C SER A 25 -19.43 19.82 -18.05
N ILE A 26 -18.27 20.49 -18.10
CA ILE A 26 -18.17 21.91 -17.72
C ILE A 26 -18.73 22.82 -18.81
N MET A 27 -18.46 22.50 -20.08
CA MET A 27 -19.01 23.26 -21.22
C MET A 27 -20.54 23.18 -21.29
N ALA A 28 -21.12 22.04 -20.86
CA ALA A 28 -22.55 21.78 -20.83
C ALA A 28 -23.31 22.42 -19.64
N GLN A 29 -22.66 23.23 -18.81
CA GLN A 29 -23.32 23.86 -17.67
C GLN A 29 -24.46 24.80 -18.09
N THR A 30 -25.60 24.73 -17.36
CA THR A 30 -26.77 25.59 -17.57
C THR A 30 -26.46 27.05 -17.25
N LEU A 31 -25.57 27.33 -16.30
CA LEU A 31 -25.00 28.65 -16.07
C LEU A 31 -23.94 28.93 -17.12
N THR A 32 -24.26 29.73 -18.14
CA THR A 32 -23.38 30.02 -19.28
C THR A 32 -22.35 31.12 -19.01
N ASP A 33 -22.62 32.02 -18.04
CA ASP A 33 -21.71 33.12 -17.69
C ASP A 33 -20.58 32.64 -16.75
N ILE A 34 -19.74 31.76 -17.30
CA ILE A 34 -18.57 31.17 -16.64
C ILE A 34 -17.31 31.35 -17.47
N GLU A 35 -16.16 31.37 -16.86
CA GLU A 35 -14.86 31.12 -17.47
C GLU A 35 -14.31 29.79 -17.00
N ILE A 36 -13.57 29.09 -17.88
CA ILE A 36 -12.99 27.78 -17.62
C ILE A 36 -11.46 27.93 -17.67
N ILE A 37 -10.81 27.83 -16.52
CA ILE A 37 -9.36 28.04 -16.40
C ILE A 37 -8.70 26.67 -16.26
N CYS A 38 -8.11 26.17 -17.34
CA CYS A 38 -7.39 24.91 -17.37
C CYS A 38 -5.91 25.20 -17.11
N VAL A 39 -5.37 24.69 -16.03
CA VAL A 39 -3.96 24.86 -15.68
C VAL A 39 -3.20 23.57 -16.02
N ASN A 40 -2.46 23.59 -17.13
CA ASN A 40 -1.54 22.51 -17.47
C ASN A 40 -0.29 22.60 -16.60
N ASP A 41 -0.13 21.66 -15.68
CA ASP A 41 0.98 21.61 -14.72
C ASP A 41 2.14 20.76 -15.26
N GLY A 42 2.59 21.06 -16.49
CA GLY A 42 3.72 20.37 -17.11
C GLY A 42 3.42 18.94 -17.56
N SER A 43 2.21 18.66 -18.11
CA SER A 43 1.86 17.34 -18.64
C SER A 43 2.82 16.90 -19.73
N THR A 44 3.14 15.60 -19.74
CA THR A 44 4.02 14.94 -20.72
C THR A 44 3.27 14.05 -21.72
N ASP A 45 1.96 13.88 -21.51
CA ASP A 45 1.02 13.17 -22.38
C ASP A 45 0.30 14.14 -23.34
N ASP A 46 -0.75 13.71 -24.03
CA ASP A 46 -1.54 14.53 -24.96
C ASP A 46 -2.48 15.54 -24.28
N SER A 47 -2.49 15.69 -22.95
CA SER A 47 -3.41 16.58 -22.23
C SER A 47 -3.37 18.02 -22.74
N LEU A 48 -2.17 18.62 -22.95
CA LEU A 48 -2.06 19.99 -23.49
C LEU A 48 -2.63 20.11 -24.91
N SER A 49 -2.44 19.09 -25.73
CA SER A 49 -3.00 19.04 -27.11
C SER A 49 -4.53 19.01 -27.08
N ILE A 50 -5.10 18.26 -26.12
CA ILE A 50 -6.55 18.20 -25.88
C ILE A 50 -7.07 19.57 -25.44
N LEU A 51 -6.42 20.21 -24.45
CA LEU A 51 -6.82 21.56 -24.00
C LEU A 51 -6.88 22.57 -25.15
N LYS A 52 -5.87 22.59 -26.03
CA LYS A 52 -5.84 23.50 -27.20
C LYS A 52 -6.98 23.22 -28.18
N LYS A 53 -7.36 21.95 -28.38
CA LYS A 53 -8.52 21.56 -29.20
C LYS A 53 -9.83 22.05 -28.60
N TYR A 54 -9.98 21.98 -27.27
CA TYR A 54 -11.18 22.46 -26.58
C TYR A 54 -11.25 23.98 -26.54
N GLN A 55 -10.15 24.67 -26.32
CA GLN A 55 -10.06 26.14 -26.39
C GLN A 55 -10.49 26.67 -27.76
N ALA A 56 -10.17 25.96 -28.84
CA ALA A 56 -10.60 26.33 -30.18
C ALA A 56 -12.13 26.14 -30.40
N LYS A 57 -12.82 25.37 -29.57
CA LYS A 57 -14.27 25.11 -29.65
C LYS A 57 -15.09 26.05 -28.75
N ASP A 58 -14.51 26.50 -27.63
CA ASP A 58 -15.19 27.29 -26.61
C ASP A 58 -14.30 28.42 -26.10
N GLU A 59 -14.67 29.66 -26.41
CA GLU A 59 -13.91 30.87 -26.04
C GLU A 59 -13.84 31.14 -24.54
N ARG A 60 -14.68 30.46 -23.74
CA ARG A 60 -14.64 30.55 -22.27
C ARG A 60 -13.42 29.85 -21.68
N ILE A 61 -12.75 28.94 -22.43
CA ILE A 61 -11.59 28.17 -22.00
C ILE A 61 -10.32 29.02 -22.08
N LYS A 62 -9.66 29.18 -20.95
CA LYS A 62 -8.34 29.80 -20.82
C LYS A 62 -7.33 28.76 -20.38
N ILE A 63 -6.19 28.69 -21.05
CA ILE A 63 -5.10 27.76 -20.69
C ILE A 63 -4.00 28.54 -20.00
N VAL A 64 -3.60 28.08 -18.82
CA VAL A 64 -2.38 28.46 -18.13
C VAL A 64 -1.42 27.28 -18.26
N ASP A 65 -0.33 27.46 -18.96
CA ASP A 65 0.69 26.43 -19.19
C ASP A 65 1.93 26.74 -18.35
N LYS A 66 2.33 25.83 -17.44
CA LYS A 66 3.44 26.05 -16.50
C LYS A 66 4.24 24.78 -16.27
N GLU A 67 5.45 24.93 -15.73
CA GLU A 67 6.24 23.80 -15.24
C GLU A 67 5.53 23.11 -14.05
N ASN A 68 5.74 21.79 -13.92
CA ASN A 68 5.11 21.00 -12.87
C ASN A 68 5.51 21.51 -11.48
N GLY A 69 4.50 21.90 -10.70
CA GLY A 69 4.63 22.35 -9.31
C GLY A 69 3.69 21.60 -8.34
N GLY A 70 2.92 20.65 -8.87
CA GLY A 70 1.93 19.87 -8.11
C GLY A 70 0.55 20.53 -8.01
N LEU A 71 -0.42 19.76 -7.53
CA LEU A 71 -1.83 20.16 -7.51
C LEU A 71 -2.09 21.51 -6.79
N PRO A 72 -1.52 21.80 -5.60
CA PRO A 72 -1.69 23.11 -4.96
C PRO A 72 -1.18 24.27 -5.83
N SER A 73 -0.03 24.10 -6.47
CA SER A 73 0.57 25.11 -7.35
C SER A 73 -0.28 25.37 -8.58
N ALA A 74 -0.83 24.33 -9.19
CA ALA A 74 -1.76 24.46 -10.30
C ALA A 74 -3.05 25.19 -9.91
N ARG A 75 -3.64 24.85 -8.75
CA ARG A 75 -4.82 25.55 -8.25
C ARG A 75 -4.53 27.01 -7.90
N ASN A 76 -3.37 27.32 -7.32
CA ASN A 76 -2.96 28.71 -7.05
C ASN A 76 -2.83 29.53 -8.36
N ALA A 77 -2.15 28.97 -9.38
CA ALA A 77 -2.05 29.63 -10.68
C ALA A 77 -3.42 29.90 -11.32
N GLY A 78 -4.38 28.99 -11.13
CA GLY A 78 -5.77 29.20 -11.52
C GLY A 78 -6.45 30.32 -10.75
N ILE A 79 -6.27 30.38 -9.42
CA ILE A 79 -6.81 31.45 -8.57
C ILE A 79 -6.28 32.82 -8.99
N ASP A 80 -4.99 32.91 -9.36
CA ASP A 80 -4.33 34.17 -9.73
C ASP A 80 -4.92 34.81 -10.99
N VAL A 81 -5.42 34.00 -11.92
CA VAL A 81 -6.01 34.49 -13.17
C VAL A 81 -7.54 34.52 -13.17
N ALA A 82 -8.17 33.98 -12.12
CA ALA A 82 -9.60 33.94 -11.96
C ALA A 82 -10.18 35.35 -11.76
N CYS A 83 -11.26 35.70 -12.51
CA CYS A 83 -11.92 36.98 -12.39
C CYS A 83 -13.45 36.88 -12.10
N GLY A 84 -13.98 35.68 -11.92
CA GLY A 84 -15.38 35.44 -11.54
C GLY A 84 -15.75 35.98 -10.16
N GLU A 85 -17.06 36.10 -9.92
CA GLU A 85 -17.60 36.42 -8.59
C GLU A 85 -17.30 35.27 -7.61
N TYR A 86 -17.39 34.04 -8.11
CA TYR A 86 -17.09 32.82 -7.38
C TYR A 86 -15.99 32.02 -8.08
N VAL A 87 -15.35 31.11 -7.32
CA VAL A 87 -14.38 30.11 -7.79
C VAL A 87 -14.93 28.71 -7.50
N GLY A 88 -14.99 27.86 -8.51
CA GLY A 88 -15.26 26.43 -8.39
C GLY A 88 -14.01 25.62 -8.77
N PHE A 89 -13.81 24.50 -8.12
CA PHE A 89 -12.66 23.61 -8.34
C PHE A 89 -13.17 22.28 -8.92
N ILE A 90 -12.61 21.83 -10.03
CA ILE A 90 -12.98 20.56 -10.67
C ILE A 90 -11.71 19.78 -10.98
N ASP A 91 -11.60 18.56 -10.46
CA ASP A 91 -10.47 17.70 -10.79
C ASP A 91 -10.65 17.10 -12.20
N SER A 92 -9.58 17.06 -12.98
CA SER A 92 -9.61 16.81 -14.43
C SER A 92 -9.97 15.37 -14.85
N ASP A 93 -10.03 14.45 -13.90
CA ASP A 93 -10.49 13.07 -14.08
C ASP A 93 -11.96 12.84 -13.73
N ASP A 94 -12.63 13.85 -13.15
CA ASP A 94 -14.02 13.83 -12.72
C ASP A 94 -14.98 14.49 -13.76
N TYR A 95 -16.27 14.50 -13.45
CA TYR A 95 -17.27 15.23 -14.23
C TYR A 95 -18.41 15.73 -13.34
N ILE A 96 -19.14 16.75 -13.81
CA ILE A 96 -20.17 17.43 -13.03
C ILE A 96 -21.55 17.39 -13.69
N GLU A 97 -22.61 17.51 -12.86
CA GLU A 97 -23.98 17.60 -13.34
C GLU A 97 -24.22 18.94 -14.05
N PRO A 98 -25.08 19.00 -15.10
CA PRO A 98 -25.27 20.20 -15.92
C PRO A 98 -25.71 21.44 -15.15
N ASN A 99 -26.39 21.28 -14.03
CA ASN A 99 -26.92 22.38 -13.21
C ASN A 99 -26.07 22.71 -11.96
N MET A 100 -24.84 22.20 -11.87
CA MET A 100 -24.02 22.35 -10.67
C MET A 100 -23.81 23.80 -10.30
N PHE A 101 -23.22 24.60 -11.17
CA PHE A 101 -22.89 25.99 -10.85
C PHE A 101 -24.12 26.89 -10.70
N GLU A 102 -25.19 26.64 -11.48
CA GLU A 102 -26.46 27.36 -11.31
C GLU A 102 -27.04 27.12 -9.91
N THR A 103 -27.05 25.87 -9.45
CA THR A 103 -27.56 25.48 -8.14
C THR A 103 -26.70 26.07 -7.02
N LEU A 104 -25.37 25.94 -7.09
CA LEU A 104 -24.46 26.47 -6.06
C LEU A 104 -24.56 27.99 -5.93
N VAL A 105 -24.58 28.73 -7.06
CA VAL A 105 -24.75 30.20 -7.07
C VAL A 105 -26.10 30.62 -6.51
N LYS A 106 -27.18 29.89 -6.82
CA LYS A 106 -28.50 30.14 -6.24
C LYS A 106 -28.46 30.08 -4.72
N TYR A 107 -27.89 29.04 -4.14
CA TYR A 107 -27.79 28.90 -2.68
C TYR A 107 -26.83 29.94 -2.07
N ALA A 108 -25.67 30.22 -2.72
CA ALA A 108 -24.78 31.28 -2.28
C ALA A 108 -25.45 32.64 -2.12
N ARG A 109 -26.31 32.98 -3.09
CA ARG A 109 -27.07 34.26 -3.07
C ARG A 109 -28.25 34.23 -2.11
N GLN A 110 -29.00 33.13 -2.05
CA GLN A 110 -30.15 32.94 -1.19
C GLN A 110 -29.75 33.05 0.29
N ASP A 111 -28.70 32.31 0.67
CA ASP A 111 -28.26 32.18 2.05
C ASP A 111 -27.17 33.24 2.42
N LYS A 112 -26.75 34.05 1.43
CA LYS A 112 -25.67 35.04 1.54
C LYS A 112 -24.35 34.42 2.01
N SER A 113 -24.08 33.20 1.58
CA SER A 113 -22.91 32.43 1.99
C SER A 113 -21.70 32.71 1.09
N ASP A 114 -20.54 32.87 1.69
CA ASP A 114 -19.25 32.94 0.97
C ASP A 114 -18.81 31.57 0.46
N ILE A 115 -19.32 30.46 1.05
CA ILE A 115 -18.99 29.08 0.68
C ILE A 115 -20.26 28.24 0.57
N VAL A 116 -20.39 27.48 -0.56
CA VAL A 116 -21.45 26.47 -0.72
C VAL A 116 -20.82 25.12 -1.06
N ILE A 117 -21.23 24.07 -0.36
CA ILE A 117 -20.70 22.72 -0.48
C ILE A 117 -21.81 21.78 -0.94
N CYS A 118 -21.64 21.07 -2.06
CA CYS A 118 -22.64 20.11 -2.54
C CYS A 118 -22.28 18.65 -2.20
N GLY A 119 -23.22 17.76 -2.40
CA GLY A 119 -23.00 16.30 -2.40
C GLY A 119 -22.34 15.81 -3.69
N ALA A 120 -21.90 14.56 -3.65
CA ALA A 120 -21.31 13.90 -4.83
C ALA A 120 -21.72 12.44 -4.94
N ASN A 121 -21.63 11.90 -6.16
CA ASN A 121 -21.70 10.47 -6.45
C ASN A 121 -20.31 9.88 -6.59
N ILE A 122 -20.16 8.58 -6.30
CA ILE A 122 -18.96 7.80 -6.60
C ILE A 122 -19.12 7.19 -7.98
N PHE A 123 -18.11 7.34 -8.83
CA PHE A 123 -18.10 6.77 -10.18
C PHE A 123 -16.79 5.99 -10.41
N PRO A 124 -16.83 4.80 -11.03
CA PRO A 124 -18.02 3.97 -11.20
C PRO A 124 -18.61 3.55 -9.85
N GLU A 125 -19.93 3.31 -9.82
CA GLU A 125 -20.58 2.85 -8.59
C GLU A 125 -19.93 1.54 -8.10
N THR A 126 -19.56 1.49 -6.83
CA THR A 126 -18.82 0.36 -6.26
C THR A 126 -19.14 0.13 -4.80
N PRO A 127 -19.41 -1.13 -4.39
CA PRO A 127 -19.59 -1.47 -2.96
C PRO A 127 -18.29 -1.43 -2.15
N ARG A 128 -17.14 -1.19 -2.79
CA ARG A 128 -15.82 -1.19 -2.13
C ARG A 128 -15.47 0.13 -1.44
N ALA A 129 -16.19 1.20 -1.72
CA ALA A 129 -15.97 2.48 -1.04
C ALA A 129 -16.37 2.37 0.43
N SER A 130 -15.62 3.03 1.31
CA SER A 130 -15.89 3.02 2.75
C SER A 130 -17.19 3.76 3.09
N GLN A 131 -17.87 3.35 4.17
CA GLN A 131 -19.06 4.06 4.66
C GLN A 131 -18.73 5.54 4.96
N TRP A 132 -17.54 5.81 5.50
CA TRP A 132 -17.07 7.18 5.73
C TRP A 132 -17.11 8.04 4.45
N LEU A 133 -16.68 7.49 3.31
CA LEU A 133 -16.70 8.23 2.04
C LEU A 133 -18.13 8.52 1.59
N TYR A 134 -19.05 7.55 1.71
CA TYR A 134 -20.47 7.78 1.41
C TYR A 134 -21.08 8.85 2.32
N ASP A 135 -20.74 8.85 3.61
CA ASP A 135 -21.21 9.85 4.57
C ASP A 135 -20.68 11.25 4.21
N CYS A 136 -19.40 11.35 3.83
CA CYS A 136 -18.81 12.61 3.34
C CYS A 136 -19.55 13.18 2.13
N LEU A 137 -19.94 12.32 1.20
CA LEU A 137 -20.51 12.71 -0.10
C LEU A 137 -22.05 12.84 -0.11
N SER A 138 -22.69 12.56 1.02
CA SER A 138 -24.17 12.61 1.17
C SER A 138 -24.59 13.59 2.26
N PRO A 139 -24.30 14.89 2.09
CA PRO A 139 -24.61 15.90 3.11
C PRO A 139 -26.10 16.13 3.23
N ARG A 140 -26.48 16.79 4.35
CA ARG A 140 -27.82 17.34 4.55
C ARG A 140 -27.77 18.85 4.46
N TYR A 141 -28.90 19.47 4.04
CA TYR A 141 -28.97 20.93 4.04
C TYR A 141 -28.70 21.48 5.44
N THR A 142 -27.69 22.35 5.52
CA THR A 142 -27.34 23.07 6.72
C THR A 142 -26.74 24.42 6.33
N HIS A 143 -27.12 25.46 7.04
CA HIS A 143 -26.56 26.81 6.88
C HIS A 143 -25.96 27.29 8.22
N TYR A 144 -24.79 27.86 8.12
CA TYR A 144 -24.05 28.47 9.23
C TYR A 144 -23.78 29.93 8.89
N ASP A 145 -24.30 30.86 9.70
CA ASP A 145 -24.03 32.29 9.54
C ASP A 145 -22.57 32.63 9.84
N ASP A 146 -21.99 31.93 10.83
CA ASP A 146 -20.62 32.12 11.30
C ASP A 146 -19.88 30.77 11.34
N PHE A 147 -18.55 30.80 11.35
CA PHE A 147 -17.72 29.62 11.53
C PHE A 147 -17.95 29.01 12.92
N ILE A 148 -18.17 27.69 12.91
CA ILE A 148 -18.10 26.84 14.09
C ILE A 148 -17.07 25.71 13.84
N PRO A 149 -16.26 25.35 14.86
CA PRO A 149 -15.16 24.40 14.64
C PRO A 149 -15.61 23.00 14.18
N GLU A 150 -16.84 22.61 14.52
CA GLU A 150 -17.44 21.35 14.06
C GLU A 150 -17.47 21.21 12.54
N VAL A 151 -17.66 22.31 11.82
CA VAL A 151 -17.68 22.34 10.34
C VAL A 151 -16.35 21.88 9.76
N LEU A 152 -15.25 22.11 10.47
CA LEU A 152 -13.92 21.72 10.02
C LEU A 152 -13.48 20.37 10.59
N PHE A 153 -13.92 19.98 11.78
CA PHE A 153 -13.34 18.84 12.50
C PHE A 153 -14.28 17.64 12.71
N SER A 154 -15.48 17.87 13.24
CA SER A 154 -16.38 16.77 13.60
C SER A 154 -17.42 16.42 12.53
N ARG A 155 -17.76 17.37 11.65
CA ARG A 155 -18.67 17.09 10.54
C ARG A 155 -17.95 16.49 9.35
N VAL A 156 -18.29 15.23 9.03
CA VAL A 156 -17.68 14.50 7.90
C VAL A 156 -18.18 15.02 6.54
N ASP A 157 -19.41 15.57 6.47
CA ASP A 157 -20.06 16.02 5.24
C ASP A 157 -19.62 17.40 4.73
N THR A 158 -18.73 18.10 5.45
CA THR A 158 -18.20 19.43 5.07
C THR A 158 -16.78 19.38 4.51
N THR A 159 -15.97 18.43 4.95
CA THR A 159 -14.56 18.25 4.58
C THR A 159 -14.30 16.81 4.09
N PRO A 160 -13.15 16.48 3.50
CA PRO A 160 -12.03 17.37 3.14
C PRO A 160 -12.08 17.94 1.71
N PHE A 161 -12.99 17.55 0.86
CA PHE A 161 -12.94 17.70 -0.60
C PHE A 161 -13.22 19.13 -1.07
N LEU A 162 -12.23 19.81 -1.67
CA LEU A 162 -12.35 21.17 -2.19
C LEU A 162 -13.14 21.21 -3.51
N TRP A 163 -13.06 20.16 -4.33
CA TRP A 163 -13.69 20.11 -5.65
C TRP A 163 -15.23 20.18 -5.66
N ARG A 164 -15.89 20.04 -4.54
CA ARG A 164 -17.34 20.22 -4.40
C ARG A 164 -17.76 21.57 -3.80
N ASN A 165 -16.79 22.49 -3.67
CA ASN A 165 -17.01 23.79 -3.05
C ASN A 165 -17.11 24.87 -4.13
N LEU A 166 -18.08 25.76 -3.96
CA LEU A 166 -18.13 27.08 -4.59
C LEU A 166 -17.68 28.11 -3.55
N VAL A 167 -16.65 28.86 -3.85
CA VAL A 167 -16.04 29.85 -2.91
C VAL A 167 -16.13 31.24 -3.51
N LYS A 168 -16.61 32.22 -2.75
CA LYS A 168 -16.62 33.59 -3.17
C LYS A 168 -15.22 34.14 -3.36
N LYS A 169 -14.91 34.64 -4.56
CA LYS A 169 -13.56 35.11 -4.92
C LYS A 169 -13.06 36.22 -3.99
N GLU A 170 -13.97 37.13 -3.55
CA GLU A 170 -13.67 38.19 -2.60
C GLU A 170 -13.11 37.64 -1.26
N LEU A 171 -13.61 36.49 -0.76
CA LEU A 171 -13.07 35.85 0.45
C LEU A 171 -11.60 35.48 0.27
N ILE A 172 -11.25 34.92 -0.88
CA ILE A 172 -9.88 34.53 -1.22
C ILE A 172 -8.99 35.78 -1.33
N ASP A 173 -9.46 36.81 -2.06
CA ASP A 173 -8.67 38.01 -2.39
C ASP A 173 -8.41 38.90 -1.16
N ARG A 174 -9.46 39.20 -0.39
CA ARG A 174 -9.35 40.09 0.78
C ARG A 174 -8.41 39.52 1.86
N ASN A 175 -8.27 38.19 1.92
CA ASN A 175 -7.41 37.53 2.88
C ASN A 175 -6.11 36.98 2.26
N ASN A 176 -5.88 37.22 0.97
CA ASN A 176 -4.72 36.73 0.21
C ASN A 176 -4.50 35.21 0.38
N LEU A 177 -5.58 34.42 0.33
CA LEU A 177 -5.52 32.97 0.60
C LEU A 177 -4.97 32.20 -0.59
N ARG A 178 -4.03 31.29 -0.31
CA ARG A 178 -3.45 30.36 -1.27
C ARG A 178 -3.32 28.97 -0.63
N LEU A 179 -3.38 27.95 -1.46
CA LEU A 179 -3.04 26.59 -1.03
C LEU A 179 -1.55 26.53 -0.67
N ASP A 180 -1.19 25.72 0.31
CA ASP A 180 0.20 25.48 0.70
C ASP A 180 0.84 24.48 -0.27
N GLU A 181 1.77 24.94 -1.10
CA GLU A 181 2.40 24.13 -2.15
C GLU A 181 3.29 23.02 -1.60
N ASP A 182 3.67 23.11 -0.33
CA ASP A 182 4.45 22.13 0.39
C ASP A 182 3.61 21.06 1.14
N ILE A 183 2.28 21.17 1.11
CA ILE A 183 1.34 20.17 1.63
C ILE A 183 0.89 19.27 0.48
N VAL A 184 1.45 18.07 0.41
CA VAL A 184 1.21 17.12 -0.70
C VAL A 184 -0.02 16.25 -0.48
N ILE A 185 -0.40 16.01 0.77
CA ILE A 185 -1.57 15.20 1.16
C ILE A 185 -2.43 16.02 2.11
N GLY A 186 -3.72 16.17 1.77
CA GLY A 186 -4.70 16.90 2.56
C GLY A 186 -4.63 18.42 2.36
N GLU A 187 -4.08 18.88 1.24
CA GLU A 187 -4.02 20.29 0.83
C GLU A 187 -5.41 20.95 0.82
N ASP A 188 -6.45 20.18 0.47
CA ASP A 188 -7.85 20.59 0.53
C ASP A 188 -8.28 21.02 1.94
N LYS A 189 -7.99 20.16 2.93
CA LYS A 189 -8.32 20.44 4.33
C LYS A 189 -7.49 21.58 4.91
N ALA A 190 -6.21 21.68 4.52
CA ALA A 190 -5.36 22.81 4.90
C ALA A 190 -5.93 24.14 4.36
N PHE A 191 -6.40 24.15 3.11
CA PHE A 191 -7.00 25.33 2.51
C PHE A 191 -8.38 25.67 3.12
N GLN A 192 -9.19 24.65 3.42
CA GLN A 192 -10.46 24.84 4.14
C GLN A 192 -10.23 25.42 5.54
N ALA A 193 -9.15 25.06 6.23
CA ALA A 193 -8.78 25.65 7.50
C ALA A 193 -8.45 27.16 7.40
N LYS A 194 -8.01 27.63 6.22
CA LYS A 194 -7.85 29.05 5.93
C LYS A 194 -9.16 29.72 5.51
N LEU A 195 -10.00 29.03 4.76
CA LEU A 195 -11.24 29.57 4.19
C LEU A 195 -12.36 29.70 5.25
N PHE A 196 -12.66 28.59 5.96
CA PHE A 196 -13.87 28.48 6.77
C PHE A 196 -13.93 29.51 7.92
N PRO A 197 -12.84 29.77 8.68
CA PRO A 197 -12.88 30.77 9.77
C PRO A 197 -13.04 32.22 9.30
N ARG A 198 -12.86 32.45 7.98
CA ARG A 198 -12.92 33.79 7.37
C ARG A 198 -14.17 34.04 6.53
N ALA A 199 -14.98 33.00 6.37
CA ALA A 199 -16.19 33.05 5.56
C ALA A 199 -17.33 33.72 6.28
N ASN A 200 -18.09 34.56 5.57
CA ASN A 200 -19.40 35.01 6.01
C ASN A 200 -20.43 34.01 5.46
N GLY A 201 -20.82 33.08 6.29
CA GLY A 201 -21.74 32.01 5.94
C GLY A 201 -21.13 30.85 5.15
N ILE A 202 -21.53 29.66 5.57
CA ILE A 202 -21.22 28.36 4.91
C ILE A 202 -22.54 27.62 4.75
N THR A 203 -22.90 27.28 3.50
CA THR A 203 -24.09 26.46 3.20
C THR A 203 -23.67 25.10 2.67
N VAL A 204 -24.26 24.05 3.21
CA VAL A 204 -24.10 22.68 2.76
C VAL A 204 -25.41 22.20 2.16
N ILE A 205 -25.41 21.65 0.95
CA ILE A 205 -26.62 21.23 0.25
C ILE A 205 -26.59 19.74 -0.09
N PRO A 206 -27.76 19.05 -0.05
CA PRO A 206 -27.85 17.60 -0.31
C PRO A 206 -27.71 17.21 -1.78
N ASP A 207 -27.80 18.19 -2.68
CA ASP A 207 -27.77 17.98 -4.13
C ASP A 207 -26.43 17.33 -4.52
N LYS A 208 -26.47 16.14 -5.14
CA LYS A 208 -25.29 15.43 -5.63
C LYS A 208 -24.96 15.92 -7.03
N LEU A 209 -24.11 16.93 -7.12
CA LEU A 209 -23.80 17.67 -8.33
C LEU A 209 -22.44 17.36 -8.94
N TYR A 210 -21.64 16.56 -8.24
CA TYR A 210 -20.31 16.15 -8.64
C TYR A 210 -20.23 14.63 -8.76
N ASN A 211 -19.48 14.11 -9.75
CA ASN A 211 -19.26 12.70 -9.95
C ASN A 211 -17.77 12.39 -9.81
N TYR A 212 -17.41 11.84 -8.66
CA TYR A 212 -16.04 11.55 -8.24
C TYR A 212 -15.55 10.20 -8.78
N PHE A 213 -14.47 10.20 -9.57
CA PHE A 213 -13.86 8.98 -10.11
C PHE A 213 -12.98 8.29 -9.07
N TRP A 214 -13.59 7.33 -8.37
CA TRP A 214 -12.94 6.59 -7.29
C TRP A 214 -12.07 5.45 -7.83
N CYS A 215 -10.90 5.22 -7.19
CA CYS A 215 -9.96 4.13 -7.53
C CYS A 215 -9.37 4.16 -8.95
N ARG A 216 -9.09 5.35 -9.48
CA ARG A 216 -8.25 5.44 -10.69
C ARG A 216 -6.88 4.80 -10.41
N PRO A 217 -6.39 3.83 -11.25
CA PRO A 217 -5.14 3.08 -11.00
C PRO A 217 -3.92 3.96 -10.77
N ASP A 218 -3.84 5.10 -11.48
CA ASP A 218 -2.72 6.04 -11.45
C ASP A 218 -2.97 7.28 -10.59
N SER A 219 -3.98 7.25 -9.71
CA SER A 219 -4.27 8.40 -8.85
C SER A 219 -3.16 8.64 -7.84
N LEU A 220 -2.92 9.91 -7.48
CA LEU A 220 -1.97 10.31 -6.43
C LEU A 220 -2.24 9.57 -5.11
N MET A 221 -3.50 9.33 -4.77
CA MET A 221 -3.91 8.58 -3.58
C MET A 221 -3.44 7.13 -3.63
N GLN A 222 -3.56 6.46 -4.79
CA GLN A 222 -3.09 5.07 -4.94
C GLN A 222 -1.55 4.97 -4.89
N GLN A 223 -0.86 5.87 -5.58
CA GLN A 223 0.60 5.85 -5.64
C GLN A 223 1.28 6.24 -4.33
N GLN A 224 0.75 7.24 -3.61
CA GLN A 224 1.39 7.77 -2.41
C GLN A 224 0.94 7.09 -1.12
N VAL A 225 -0.35 6.75 -1.01
CA VAL A 225 -0.92 6.18 0.22
C VAL A 225 -0.53 4.72 0.43
N TYR A 226 -0.48 3.94 -0.65
CA TYR A 226 -0.20 2.50 -0.56
C TYR A 226 1.26 2.12 -0.81
N ALA A 227 2.03 2.95 -1.54
CA ALA A 227 3.41 2.64 -1.89
C ALA A 227 4.45 3.11 -0.85
N ASN A 228 4.13 4.10 0.00
CA ASN A 228 5.09 4.64 0.97
C ASN A 228 4.42 5.17 2.23
N PHE A 229 4.11 4.24 3.14
CA PHE A 229 3.40 4.51 4.39
C PHE A 229 4.10 5.56 5.27
N ASP A 230 5.42 5.48 5.41
CA ASP A 230 6.19 6.41 6.26
C ASP A 230 6.12 7.86 5.71
N LYS A 231 6.13 8.04 4.40
CA LYS A 231 5.91 9.35 3.76
C LYS A 231 4.50 9.90 4.03
N LYS A 232 3.49 9.03 3.98
CA LYS A 232 2.10 9.41 4.28
C LYS A 232 1.97 9.96 5.69
N VAL A 233 2.50 9.24 6.70
CA VAL A 233 2.38 9.65 8.11
C VAL A 233 3.07 11.00 8.34
N LYS A 234 4.24 11.23 7.76
CA LYS A 234 4.94 12.52 7.81
C LYS A 234 4.15 13.64 7.13
N ALA A 235 3.53 13.35 5.99
CA ALA A 235 2.69 14.33 5.31
C ALA A 235 1.45 14.70 6.14
N HIS A 236 0.79 13.73 6.79
CA HIS A 236 -0.30 13.98 7.73
C HIS A 236 0.15 14.80 8.94
N ALA A 237 1.34 14.52 9.50
CA ALA A 237 1.89 15.33 10.60
C ALA A 237 2.10 16.79 10.17
N LYS A 238 2.65 17.01 8.98
CA LYS A 238 2.85 18.35 8.42
C LYS A 238 1.51 19.06 8.18
N LEU A 239 0.50 18.35 7.68
CA LEU A 239 -0.85 18.87 7.49
C LEU A 239 -1.45 19.37 8.81
N VAL A 240 -1.46 18.55 9.84
CA VAL A 240 -2.10 18.93 11.12
C VAL A 240 -1.33 20.02 11.85
N ASP A 241 0.01 20.03 11.75
CA ASP A 241 0.83 21.13 12.26
C ASP A 241 0.51 22.45 11.55
N ARG A 242 0.33 22.42 10.21
CA ARG A 242 -0.08 23.59 9.42
C ARG A 242 -1.47 24.08 9.81
N ILE A 243 -2.46 23.19 9.96
CA ILE A 243 -3.80 23.54 10.41
C ILE A 243 -3.77 24.17 11.80
N ALA A 244 -3.00 23.61 12.72
CA ALA A 244 -2.85 24.17 14.06
C ALA A 244 -2.28 25.61 14.02
N LYS A 245 -1.17 25.82 13.30
CA LYS A 245 -0.53 27.13 13.15
C LYS A 245 -1.42 28.18 12.47
N GLU A 246 -2.34 27.73 11.60
CA GLU A 246 -3.29 28.63 10.96
C GLU A 246 -4.44 29.06 11.87
N LEU A 247 -4.95 28.13 12.68
CA LEU A 247 -6.18 28.34 13.46
C LEU A 247 -5.93 28.89 14.86
N PHE A 248 -4.78 28.57 15.48
CA PHE A 248 -4.58 28.86 16.88
C PHE A 248 -3.87 30.21 17.10
N THR A 249 -4.51 31.03 17.85
CA THR A 249 -3.99 32.27 18.43
C THR A 249 -4.10 32.19 19.96
N LYS A 250 -3.62 33.22 20.67
CA LYS A 250 -3.80 33.31 22.12
C LYS A 250 -5.26 33.38 22.52
N ASP A 251 -6.09 33.93 21.64
CA ASP A 251 -7.53 34.20 21.89
C ASP A 251 -8.43 33.05 21.39
N THR A 252 -7.86 31.97 20.88
CA THR A 252 -8.64 30.80 20.42
C THR A 252 -9.43 30.21 21.60
N ASP A 253 -10.75 30.04 21.42
CA ASP A 253 -11.65 29.54 22.45
C ASP A 253 -11.42 28.03 22.76
N GLU A 254 -11.91 27.62 23.93
CA GLU A 254 -11.75 26.24 24.42
C GLU A 254 -12.46 25.21 23.52
N LYS A 255 -13.61 25.58 22.94
CA LYS A 255 -14.38 24.71 22.04
C LYS A 255 -13.59 24.39 20.78
N THR A 256 -12.97 25.40 20.16
CA THR A 256 -12.13 25.20 18.97
C THR A 256 -10.93 24.30 19.28
N ARG A 257 -10.31 24.49 20.49
CA ARG A 257 -9.22 23.57 20.93
C ARG A 257 -9.71 22.14 21.08
N HIS A 258 -10.84 21.96 21.76
CA HIS A 258 -11.44 20.67 22.00
C HIS A 258 -11.75 19.94 20.68
N GLU A 259 -12.46 20.56 19.74
CA GLU A 259 -12.81 19.97 18.45
C GLU A 259 -11.57 19.58 17.62
N TYR A 260 -10.55 20.43 17.61
CA TYR A 260 -9.29 20.11 16.93
C TYR A 260 -8.63 18.87 17.54
N PHE A 261 -8.44 18.81 18.86
CA PHE A 261 -7.76 17.69 19.50
C PHE A 261 -8.60 16.40 19.50
N GLU A 262 -9.92 16.52 19.58
CA GLU A 262 -10.87 15.44 19.38
C GLU A 262 -10.69 14.76 18.01
N TRP A 263 -10.43 15.56 16.97
CA TRP A 263 -10.19 15.08 15.62
C TRP A 263 -8.75 14.64 15.40
N VAL A 264 -7.75 15.45 15.77
CA VAL A 264 -6.37 15.27 15.32
C VAL A 264 -5.66 14.10 15.99
N ILE A 265 -5.93 13.85 17.28
CA ILE A 265 -5.24 12.78 18.02
C ILE A 265 -5.53 11.41 17.39
N PRO A 266 -6.79 10.97 17.17
CA PRO A 266 -7.05 9.70 16.49
C PRO A 266 -6.62 9.71 15.03
N PHE A 267 -6.73 10.83 14.33
CA PHE A 267 -6.31 10.95 12.93
C PHE A 267 -4.81 10.65 12.77
N ILE A 268 -3.97 11.27 13.58
CA ILE A 268 -2.52 11.03 13.56
C ILE A 268 -2.19 9.63 14.12
N TYR A 269 -2.79 9.25 15.25
CA TYR A 269 -2.47 8.00 15.92
C TYR A 269 -2.73 6.78 15.05
N SER A 270 -3.79 6.80 14.23
CA SER A 270 -4.16 5.69 13.34
C SER A 270 -3.05 5.27 12.37
N ASP A 271 -2.23 6.22 11.94
CA ASP A 271 -1.06 5.97 11.09
C ASP A 271 0.25 5.91 11.92
N TYR A 272 0.36 6.75 12.94
CA TYR A 272 1.56 6.90 13.77
C TYR A 272 2.01 5.61 14.43
N ILE A 273 1.07 4.80 14.90
CA ILE A 273 1.37 3.54 15.59
C ILE A 273 2.14 2.55 14.69
N TYR A 274 1.98 2.66 13.38
CA TYR A 274 2.62 1.80 12.38
C TYR A 274 3.94 2.35 11.83
N ALA A 275 4.28 3.60 12.12
CA ALA A 275 5.52 4.23 11.69
C ALA A 275 6.74 3.59 12.37
N ASN A 276 7.91 3.66 11.72
CA ASN A 276 9.15 3.23 12.35
C ASN A 276 9.55 4.17 13.52
N LYS A 277 10.48 3.72 14.37
CA LYS A 277 10.86 4.47 15.56
C LYS A 277 11.38 5.87 15.25
N ASN A 278 12.23 6.02 14.24
CA ASN A 278 12.81 7.31 13.88
C ASN A 278 11.77 8.29 13.35
N ASP A 279 10.80 7.79 12.57
CA ASP A 279 9.69 8.58 12.08
C ASP A 279 8.71 8.96 13.21
N LYS A 280 8.47 8.06 14.17
CA LYS A 280 7.74 8.39 15.41
C LYS A 280 8.40 9.55 16.17
N ILE A 281 9.72 9.55 16.27
CA ILE A 281 10.49 10.62 16.91
C ILE A 281 10.34 11.93 16.13
N ASP A 282 10.54 11.92 14.81
CA ASP A 282 10.40 13.10 13.95
C ASP A 282 9.01 13.74 14.08
N ILE A 283 7.97 12.91 13.99
CA ILE A 283 6.59 13.35 14.06
C ILE A 283 6.26 13.93 15.44
N ALA A 284 6.69 13.24 16.52
CA ALA A 284 6.48 13.72 17.88
C ALA A 284 7.21 15.06 18.10
N GLN A 285 8.46 15.18 17.62
CA GLN A 285 9.23 16.42 17.72
C GLN A 285 8.64 17.57 16.88
N THR A 286 7.91 17.27 15.83
CA THR A 286 7.17 18.26 15.04
C THR A 286 5.89 18.70 15.73
N LEU A 287 5.07 17.73 16.19
CA LEU A 287 3.71 18.01 16.68
C LEU A 287 3.64 18.50 18.12
N ILE A 288 4.44 17.91 19.02
CA ILE A 288 4.30 18.20 20.46
C ILE A 288 4.57 19.67 20.80
N PRO A 289 5.59 20.37 20.25
CA PRO A 289 5.76 21.81 20.49
C PRO A 289 4.53 22.61 20.09
N THR A 290 4.04 22.42 18.87
CA THR A 290 2.85 23.10 18.35
C THR A 290 1.60 22.79 19.20
N TRP A 291 1.39 21.52 19.56
CA TRP A 291 0.25 21.13 20.40
C TRP A 291 0.31 21.73 21.81
N LYS A 292 1.52 21.88 22.39
CA LYS A 292 1.72 22.59 23.65
C LYS A 292 1.33 24.07 23.54
N GLU A 293 1.78 24.74 22.48
CA GLU A 293 1.43 26.13 22.19
C GLU A 293 -0.09 26.30 21.94
N CYS A 294 -0.70 25.33 21.26
CA CYS A 294 -2.14 25.28 21.05
C CYS A 294 -2.95 24.91 22.30
N GLY A 295 -2.31 24.61 23.41
CA GLY A 295 -2.96 24.40 24.70
C GLY A 295 -3.54 23.02 24.92
N ILE A 296 -2.88 21.94 24.41
CA ILE A 296 -3.31 20.56 24.65
C ILE A 296 -3.52 20.26 26.14
N TYR A 297 -2.69 20.81 27.02
CA TYR A 297 -2.80 20.58 28.46
C TYR A 297 -3.99 21.30 29.10
N LEU A 298 -4.58 22.31 28.44
CA LEU A 298 -5.79 22.97 28.93
C LEU A 298 -7.03 22.09 28.82
N ILE A 299 -7.02 21.19 27.82
CA ILE A 299 -8.18 20.35 27.50
C ILE A 299 -7.91 18.84 27.68
N HIS A 300 -6.69 18.48 28.10
CA HIS A 300 -6.27 17.06 28.24
C HIS A 300 -7.28 16.26 29.08
N ASN A 301 -7.76 16.82 30.19
CA ASN A 301 -8.74 16.17 31.08
C ASN A 301 -10.17 16.13 30.52
N LEU A 302 -10.45 16.84 29.43
CA LEU A 302 -11.77 16.87 28.78
C LEU A 302 -11.85 15.82 27.65
N LEU A 303 -10.71 15.26 27.22
CA LEU A 303 -10.67 14.24 26.20
C LEU A 303 -11.04 12.86 26.77
N PRO A 304 -11.68 11.98 26.00
CA PRO A 304 -11.89 10.59 26.37
C PRO A 304 -10.56 9.89 26.69
N GLU A 305 -10.58 9.01 27.70
CA GLU A 305 -9.38 8.33 28.23
C GLU A 305 -8.53 7.65 27.14
N TRP A 306 -9.16 7.03 26.12
CA TRP A 306 -8.43 6.38 25.02
C TRP A 306 -7.67 7.40 24.14
N LYS A 307 -8.18 8.63 23.96
CA LYS A 307 -7.45 9.68 23.23
C LYS A 307 -6.30 10.24 24.06
N VAL A 308 -6.48 10.35 25.36
CA VAL A 308 -5.40 10.70 26.28
C VAL A 308 -4.26 9.68 26.18
N ARG A 309 -4.57 8.38 26.20
CA ARG A 309 -3.57 7.31 26.01
C ARG A 309 -2.85 7.42 24.66
N ASN A 310 -3.57 7.73 23.59
CA ASN A 310 -2.98 7.92 22.27
C ASN A 310 -2.02 9.12 22.25
N PHE A 311 -2.41 10.22 22.86
CA PHE A 311 -1.53 11.39 23.01
C PHE A 311 -0.28 11.08 23.84
N GLU A 312 -0.43 10.38 24.97
CA GLU A 312 0.68 9.96 25.83
C GLU A 312 1.65 9.04 25.09
N TYR A 313 1.13 8.15 24.23
CA TYR A 313 1.97 7.32 23.37
C TYR A 313 2.80 8.15 22.38
N ILE A 314 2.22 9.18 21.77
CA ILE A 314 2.97 10.10 20.90
C ILE A 314 4.00 10.88 21.72
N LEU A 315 3.60 11.40 22.88
CA LEU A 315 4.45 12.18 23.77
C LEU A 315 5.70 11.41 24.25
N LYS A 316 5.59 10.08 24.42
CA LYS A 316 6.71 9.18 24.79
C LYS A 316 7.93 9.36 23.87
N PHE A 317 7.71 9.53 22.56
CA PHE A 317 8.79 9.65 21.57
C PHE A 317 9.38 11.06 21.46
N TYR A 318 8.75 12.07 22.05
CA TYR A 318 9.19 13.46 21.92
C TYR A 318 10.62 13.72 22.44
N ASN A 319 11.01 13.05 23.52
CA ASN A 319 12.33 13.19 24.14
C ASN A 319 13.32 12.10 23.71
N GLU A 320 12.90 11.18 22.83
CA GLU A 320 13.79 10.13 22.35
C GLU A 320 14.73 10.65 21.26
N SER A 321 15.91 10.00 21.14
CA SER A 321 16.88 10.26 20.08
C SER A 321 16.76 9.21 18.99
N LYS A 322 16.97 9.61 17.75
CA LYS A 322 17.05 8.69 16.61
C LYS A 322 18.20 7.72 16.78
N THR A 323 17.98 6.50 16.31
CA THR A 323 18.96 5.43 16.30
C THR A 323 18.95 4.78 14.92
N ASP A 324 20.11 4.31 14.46
CA ASP A 324 20.18 3.51 13.26
C ASP A 324 19.55 2.14 13.54
N ILE A 325 18.54 1.77 12.76
CA ILE A 325 17.91 0.46 12.84
C ILE A 325 18.85 -0.56 12.17
N ARG A 326 19.28 -1.56 12.95
CA ARG A 326 20.21 -2.59 12.49
C ARG A 326 19.50 -3.66 11.66
N LEU A 327 18.37 -4.15 12.18
CA LEU A 327 17.63 -5.27 11.63
C LEU A 327 16.14 -4.99 11.55
N SER A 328 15.52 -5.33 10.41
CA SER A 328 14.07 -5.45 10.27
C SER A 328 13.68 -6.92 10.13
N THR A 329 12.89 -7.44 11.06
CA THR A 329 12.29 -8.78 10.97
C THR A 329 10.85 -8.66 10.49
N ILE A 330 10.54 -9.23 9.33
CA ILE A 330 9.22 -9.15 8.68
C ILE A 330 8.47 -10.45 8.95
N ILE A 331 7.24 -10.35 9.49
CA ILE A 331 6.40 -11.49 9.86
C ILE A 331 5.03 -11.34 9.21
N PRO A 332 4.71 -12.14 8.19
CA PRO A 332 3.35 -12.25 7.68
C PRO A 332 2.48 -13.05 8.66
N ILE A 333 1.27 -12.56 8.95
CA ILE A 333 0.30 -13.25 9.81
C ILE A 333 -1.02 -13.37 9.07
N GLU A 334 -1.50 -14.60 8.90
CA GLU A 334 -2.80 -14.94 8.33
C GLU A 334 -3.77 -15.42 9.42
N ASN A 335 -5.06 -15.50 9.10
CA ASN A 335 -6.13 -15.83 10.06
C ASN A 335 -5.94 -17.15 10.82
N ASP A 336 -5.25 -18.11 10.21
CA ASP A 336 -4.98 -19.43 10.75
C ASP A 336 -3.55 -19.58 11.30
N ALA A 337 -2.82 -18.46 11.44
CA ALA A 337 -1.47 -18.47 11.98
C ALA A 337 -1.46 -19.03 13.42
N GLN A 338 -0.54 -19.97 13.66
CA GLN A 338 -0.30 -20.57 14.96
C GLN A 338 0.99 -19.97 15.57
N TYR A 339 1.12 -20.09 16.89
CA TYR A 339 2.33 -19.69 17.63
C TYR A 339 2.67 -18.18 17.56
N VAL A 340 1.69 -17.34 17.25
CA VAL A 340 1.90 -15.88 17.10
C VAL A 340 2.51 -15.26 18.35
N ARG A 341 1.98 -15.63 19.53
CA ARG A 341 2.45 -15.08 20.83
C ARG A 341 3.86 -15.49 21.12
N GLU A 342 4.15 -16.80 21.05
CA GLU A 342 5.49 -17.34 21.33
C GLU A 342 6.54 -16.75 20.39
N THR A 343 6.19 -16.52 19.14
CA THR A 343 7.09 -15.90 18.15
C THR A 343 7.38 -14.44 18.52
N ILE A 344 6.34 -13.67 18.85
CA ILE A 344 6.52 -12.26 19.23
C ILE A 344 7.31 -12.14 20.55
N GLU A 345 7.04 -13.01 21.54
CA GLU A 345 7.76 -13.06 22.80
C GLU A 345 9.25 -13.34 22.55
N ASN A 346 9.58 -14.40 21.79
CA ASN A 346 10.96 -14.74 21.44
C ASN A 346 11.67 -13.59 20.72
N LEU A 347 11.02 -12.99 19.71
CA LEU A 347 11.61 -11.88 18.98
C LEU A 347 11.83 -10.66 19.88
N THR A 348 10.89 -10.37 20.77
CA THR A 348 11.03 -9.26 21.73
C THR A 348 12.17 -9.48 22.70
N GLU A 349 12.43 -10.73 23.10
CA GLU A 349 13.54 -11.10 23.97
C GLU A 349 14.90 -11.08 23.24
N CYS A 350 14.93 -11.48 21.97
CA CYS A 350 16.16 -11.59 21.19
C CYS A 350 16.61 -10.27 20.56
N LEU A 351 15.65 -9.39 20.19
CA LEU A 351 15.94 -8.14 19.49
C LEU A 351 16.32 -7.01 20.44
N SER A 352 17.25 -6.16 19.99
CA SER A 352 17.66 -4.96 20.71
C SER A 352 16.72 -3.78 20.41
N ASN A 353 16.92 -2.68 21.17
CA ASN A 353 16.17 -1.43 20.91
C ASN A 353 16.46 -0.79 19.53
N ASN A 354 17.51 -1.24 18.84
CA ASN A 354 17.88 -0.78 17.50
C ASN A 354 17.43 -1.74 16.40
N ASP A 355 16.59 -2.70 16.73
CA ASP A 355 15.98 -3.63 15.77
C ASP A 355 14.47 -3.41 15.72
N GLU A 356 13.82 -3.71 14.61
CA GLU A 356 12.37 -3.57 14.47
C GLU A 356 11.70 -4.89 14.06
N ILE A 357 10.47 -5.09 14.52
CA ILE A 357 9.56 -6.16 14.11
C ILE A 357 8.46 -5.54 13.26
N ILE A 358 8.28 -6.03 12.05
CA ILE A 358 7.22 -5.60 11.12
C ILE A 358 6.23 -6.74 10.94
N ILE A 359 5.08 -6.61 11.56
CA ILE A 359 3.99 -7.57 11.47
C ILE A 359 3.05 -7.14 10.37
N ILE A 360 2.82 -8.01 9.37
CA ILE A 360 1.83 -7.78 8.32
C ILE A 360 0.61 -8.65 8.61
N ASN A 361 -0.41 -8.05 9.18
CA ASN A 361 -1.65 -8.74 9.49
C ASN A 361 -2.57 -8.82 8.27
N ASN A 362 -2.82 -10.04 7.81
CA ASN A 362 -3.65 -10.34 6.64
C ASN A 362 -5.02 -10.93 7.04
N GLY A 363 -5.74 -10.16 7.86
CA GLY A 363 -7.13 -10.48 8.21
C GLY A 363 -7.36 -11.11 9.57
N MET A 364 -6.34 -11.32 10.42
CA MET A 364 -6.51 -11.79 11.79
C MET A 364 -7.26 -10.77 12.65
N LYS A 365 -8.25 -11.24 13.42
CA LYS A 365 -9.09 -10.43 14.33
C LYS A 365 -9.38 -11.12 15.67
N ASN A 366 -8.64 -12.17 15.99
CA ASN A 366 -8.82 -12.99 17.20
C ASN A 366 -8.08 -12.43 18.43
N ASP A 367 -7.99 -13.21 19.51
CA ASP A 367 -7.31 -12.83 20.75
C ASP A 367 -5.79 -12.57 20.55
N ASP A 368 -5.17 -13.18 19.54
CA ASP A 368 -3.77 -12.94 19.21
C ASP A 368 -3.57 -11.57 18.58
N TYR A 369 -4.53 -11.10 17.79
CA TYR A 369 -4.54 -9.71 17.31
C TYR A 369 -4.58 -8.71 18.47
N VAL A 370 -5.43 -8.94 19.45
CA VAL A 370 -5.50 -8.09 20.67
C VAL A 370 -4.17 -8.13 21.45
N TYR A 371 -3.50 -9.29 21.50
CA TYR A 371 -2.20 -9.41 22.10
C TYR A 371 -1.14 -8.60 21.36
N ILE A 372 -1.11 -8.65 20.03
CA ILE A 372 -0.21 -7.83 19.20
C ILE A 372 -0.42 -6.35 19.48
N GLU A 373 -1.67 -5.86 19.50
CA GLU A 373 -1.99 -4.47 19.80
C GLU A 373 -1.45 -4.03 21.18
N LYS A 374 -1.54 -4.89 22.19
CA LYS A 374 -0.92 -4.59 23.50
C LYS A 374 0.60 -4.49 23.41
N CYS A 375 1.26 -5.39 22.66
CA CYS A 375 2.71 -5.36 22.46
C CYS A 375 3.17 -4.08 21.75
N LEU A 376 2.40 -3.53 20.82
CA LEU A 376 2.69 -2.26 20.16
C LEU A 376 2.78 -1.11 21.17
N HIS A 377 1.88 -1.04 22.13
CA HIS A 377 1.88 0.00 23.16
C HIS A 377 3.07 -0.13 24.13
N MET A 378 3.51 -1.36 24.39
CA MET A 378 4.63 -1.64 25.30
C MET A 378 5.99 -1.46 24.63
N ASN A 379 6.10 -1.77 23.35
CA ASN A 379 7.37 -1.81 22.63
C ASN A 379 7.31 -0.96 21.35
N GLY A 380 8.01 0.16 21.32
CA GLY A 380 8.05 1.10 20.19
C GLY A 380 8.72 0.56 18.92
N ASN A 381 9.41 -0.57 19.01
CA ASN A 381 10.08 -1.19 17.88
C ASN A 381 9.20 -2.20 17.11
N ILE A 382 8.01 -2.49 17.62
CA ILE A 382 7.02 -3.31 16.90
C ILE A 382 6.15 -2.40 16.03
N ARG A 383 5.96 -2.80 14.77
CA ARG A 383 5.09 -2.15 13.79
C ARG A 383 4.05 -3.17 13.33
N LEU A 384 2.79 -2.77 13.26
CA LEU A 384 1.71 -3.60 12.74
C LEU A 384 1.12 -2.92 11.49
N TYR A 385 1.10 -3.63 10.39
CA TYR A 385 0.42 -3.21 9.18
C TYR A 385 -0.79 -4.12 8.93
N ASN A 386 -1.99 -3.55 8.98
CA ASN A 386 -3.22 -4.26 8.62
C ASN A 386 -3.47 -4.09 7.11
N THR A 387 -3.56 -5.20 6.38
CA THR A 387 -3.91 -5.14 4.97
C THR A 387 -5.35 -4.63 4.80
N PRO A 388 -5.63 -3.72 3.85
CA PRO A 388 -6.98 -3.17 3.66
C PRO A 388 -7.98 -4.22 3.15
N GLU A 389 -7.48 -5.27 2.50
CA GLU A 389 -8.20 -6.43 2.02
C GLU A 389 -7.30 -7.67 2.15
N TYR A 390 -7.80 -8.86 1.89
CA TYR A 390 -6.96 -10.05 1.87
C TYR A 390 -5.91 -9.97 0.74
N PHE A 391 -4.63 -9.99 1.10
CA PHE A 391 -3.51 -9.99 0.16
C PHE A 391 -3.01 -11.41 -0.10
N PRO A 392 -2.68 -11.76 -1.36
CA PRO A 392 -1.89 -12.96 -1.64
C PRO A 392 -0.50 -12.86 -0.98
N PHE A 393 0.10 -14.00 -0.65
CA PHE A 393 1.36 -14.07 0.09
C PHE A 393 2.50 -13.21 -0.51
N TYR A 394 2.67 -13.21 -1.83
CA TYR A 394 3.69 -12.38 -2.50
C TYR A 394 3.49 -10.88 -2.25
N LYS A 395 2.24 -10.42 -2.19
CA LYS A 395 1.92 -9.01 -1.94
C LYS A 395 2.23 -8.63 -0.50
N ILE A 396 1.97 -9.54 0.46
CA ILE A 396 2.34 -9.36 1.87
C ILE A 396 3.86 -9.20 2.00
N MET A 397 4.64 -10.08 1.36
CA MET A 397 6.10 -10.07 1.42
C MET A 397 6.69 -8.79 0.80
N ASN A 398 6.15 -8.35 -0.34
CA ASN A 398 6.56 -7.09 -0.97
C ASN A 398 6.22 -5.87 -0.10
N THR A 399 5.06 -5.88 0.57
CA THR A 399 4.68 -4.83 1.51
C THR A 399 5.68 -4.78 2.68
N GLY A 400 5.98 -5.91 3.30
CA GLY A 400 6.95 -6.00 4.40
C GLY A 400 8.34 -5.52 3.96
N LYS A 401 8.81 -5.95 2.79
CA LYS A 401 10.08 -5.49 2.20
C LYS A 401 10.13 -3.95 2.06
N GLY A 402 9.03 -3.35 1.59
CA GLY A 402 8.92 -1.90 1.41
C GLY A 402 8.87 -1.11 2.73
N LEU A 403 8.36 -1.73 3.80
CA LEU A 403 8.27 -1.11 5.13
C LEU A 403 9.58 -1.21 5.94
N ALA A 404 10.50 -2.09 5.58
CA ALA A 404 11.75 -2.33 6.31
C ALA A 404 12.66 -1.09 6.27
N SER A 405 13.16 -0.67 7.45
CA SER A 405 14.08 0.46 7.62
C SER A 405 15.46 0.05 8.17
N GLY A 406 15.62 -1.21 8.58
CA GLY A 406 16.89 -1.74 9.08
C GLY A 406 17.97 -1.85 8.02
N LYS A 407 19.23 -1.78 8.44
CA LYS A 407 20.39 -2.05 7.60
C LYS A 407 20.34 -3.45 6.97
N TYR A 408 19.81 -4.39 7.72
CA TYR A 408 19.55 -5.77 7.30
C TYR A 408 18.07 -6.11 7.39
N VAL A 409 17.63 -7.06 6.57
CA VAL A 409 16.24 -7.56 6.51
C VAL A 409 16.25 -9.08 6.63
N VAL A 410 15.39 -9.59 7.50
CA VAL A 410 15.09 -11.03 7.62
C VAL A 410 13.58 -11.21 7.47
N PHE A 411 13.19 -12.22 6.72
CA PHE A 411 11.81 -12.69 6.66
C PHE A 411 11.62 -13.83 7.66
N SER A 412 10.48 -13.87 8.34
CA SER A 412 10.17 -14.89 9.33
C SER A 412 8.72 -15.36 9.20
N GLU A 413 8.38 -16.46 9.83
CA GLU A 413 7.00 -16.96 9.98
C GLU A 413 6.70 -17.17 11.46
N THR A 414 5.41 -17.28 11.80
CA THR A 414 4.95 -17.44 13.21
C THR A 414 5.34 -18.79 13.86
N GLN A 415 5.96 -19.66 13.13
CA GLN A 415 6.50 -20.95 13.61
C GLN A 415 8.02 -20.92 13.81
N ASN A 416 8.66 -19.78 13.55
CA ASN A 416 10.10 -19.61 13.57
C ASN A 416 10.52 -18.75 14.75
N TRP A 417 11.72 -18.99 15.30
CA TRP A 417 12.32 -18.18 16.36
C TRP A 417 13.84 -18.21 16.32
N TYR A 418 14.47 -17.22 16.94
CA TYR A 418 15.89 -17.16 17.12
C TYR A 418 16.33 -17.95 18.37
N ALA A 419 17.57 -18.46 18.35
CA ALA A 419 18.15 -19.19 19.47
C ALA A 419 18.26 -18.31 20.73
N ASP A 420 18.90 -17.17 20.58
CA ASP A 420 19.01 -16.11 21.60
C ASP A 420 19.53 -14.82 20.96
N SER A 421 19.62 -13.75 21.77
CA SER A 421 20.11 -12.44 21.33
C SER A 421 21.57 -12.43 20.90
N LYS A 422 22.42 -13.28 21.48
CA LYS A 422 23.86 -13.36 21.14
C LYS A 422 24.06 -14.01 19.78
N ALA A 423 23.27 -15.05 19.46
CA ALA A 423 23.28 -15.71 18.17
C ALA A 423 22.87 -14.73 17.07
N LEU A 424 21.81 -13.95 17.31
CA LEU A 424 21.35 -12.92 16.39
C LEU A 424 22.38 -11.79 16.21
N ASP A 425 22.97 -11.29 17.29
CA ASP A 425 24.04 -10.28 17.22
C ASP A 425 25.27 -10.81 16.47
N ASN A 426 25.61 -12.09 16.62
CA ASN A 426 26.68 -12.71 15.86
C ASN A 426 26.37 -12.79 14.36
N TRP A 427 25.11 -13.10 14.00
CA TRP A 427 24.68 -13.09 12.59
C TRP A 427 24.80 -11.71 11.96
N ILE A 428 24.31 -10.66 12.64
CA ILE A 428 24.42 -9.27 12.18
C ILE A 428 25.90 -8.88 12.02
N ARG A 429 26.72 -9.11 13.05
CA ARG A 429 28.14 -8.76 13.06
C ARG A 429 28.93 -9.48 11.96
N THR A 430 28.64 -10.76 11.72
CA THR A 430 29.27 -11.53 10.64
C THR A 430 28.87 -10.99 9.28
N SER A 431 27.58 -10.67 9.08
CA SER A 431 27.10 -10.03 7.86
C SER A 431 27.80 -8.71 7.57
N GLU A 432 28.12 -7.94 8.63
CA GLU A 432 28.87 -6.68 8.51
C GLU A 432 30.34 -6.90 8.17
N ASN A 433 31.02 -7.77 8.90
CA ASN A 433 32.44 -8.06 8.73
C ASN A 433 32.77 -8.62 7.34
N GLU A 434 31.93 -9.50 6.86
CA GLU A 434 32.07 -10.12 5.53
C GLU A 434 31.53 -9.23 4.39
N ASN A 435 30.93 -8.08 4.76
CA ASN A 435 30.28 -7.17 3.79
C ASN A 435 29.33 -7.94 2.85
N ALA A 436 28.55 -8.85 3.45
CA ALA A 436 27.68 -9.75 2.71
C ALA A 436 26.42 -9.02 2.21
N ASP A 437 26.05 -9.27 0.96
CA ASP A 437 24.76 -8.89 0.44
C ASP A 437 23.66 -9.86 0.93
N ILE A 438 24.03 -11.13 1.09
CA ILE A 438 23.20 -12.19 1.65
C ILE A 438 24.04 -13.01 2.61
N CYS A 439 23.59 -13.16 3.87
CA CYS A 439 24.20 -14.01 4.86
C CYS A 439 23.22 -15.10 5.32
N ALA A 440 23.51 -16.35 5.02
CA ALA A 440 22.67 -17.49 5.38
C ALA A 440 23.20 -18.20 6.63
N VAL A 441 22.29 -18.79 7.42
CA VAL A 441 22.58 -19.59 8.62
C VAL A 441 21.95 -20.98 8.52
N ASN A 442 22.42 -21.89 9.40
CA ASN A 442 21.84 -23.21 9.48
C ASN A 442 20.38 -23.17 9.95
N TYR A 443 19.61 -24.09 9.43
CA TYR A 443 18.19 -24.27 9.71
C TYR A 443 18.00 -25.56 10.50
N ILE A 444 17.46 -25.46 11.73
CA ILE A 444 17.19 -26.63 12.56
C ILE A 444 15.68 -26.80 12.73
N SER A 445 15.18 -27.99 12.34
CA SER A 445 13.82 -28.40 12.65
C SER A 445 13.79 -29.16 14.00
N LYS A 446 13.08 -28.64 15.00
CA LYS A 446 13.00 -29.22 16.35
C LYS A 446 12.20 -30.53 16.46
N GLU A 447 11.54 -30.97 15.40
CA GLU A 447 10.74 -32.21 15.40
C GLU A 447 11.41 -33.41 14.71
N SER A 448 12.70 -33.32 14.37
CA SER A 448 13.43 -34.53 14.01
C SER A 448 13.90 -35.19 15.31
N ASP A 449 13.42 -36.41 15.59
CA ASP A 449 13.99 -37.32 16.61
C ASP A 449 15.45 -37.71 16.28
N LEU A 450 16.06 -37.08 15.29
CA LEU A 450 17.46 -37.23 14.91
C LEU A 450 18.32 -36.42 15.88
N GLY A 451 19.27 -37.08 16.52
CA GLY A 451 20.24 -36.42 17.39
C GLY A 451 21.04 -35.37 16.63
N LEU A 452 21.55 -34.35 17.36
CA LEU A 452 22.38 -33.25 16.82
C LEU A 452 23.54 -33.74 15.92
N GLU A 453 24.07 -34.94 16.17
CA GLU A 453 25.17 -35.56 15.43
C GLU A 453 24.73 -36.11 14.06
N GLU A 454 23.52 -36.65 13.98
CA GLU A 454 22.92 -37.11 12.71
C GLU A 454 22.48 -35.92 11.82
N VAL A 455 22.01 -34.84 12.44
CA VAL A 455 21.72 -33.59 11.74
C VAL A 455 23.00 -32.95 11.21
N ARG A 456 24.11 -32.97 11.98
CA ARG A 456 25.45 -32.55 11.51
C ARG A 456 25.97 -33.43 10.36
N GLN A 457 25.80 -34.74 10.41
CA GLN A 457 26.20 -35.64 9.33
C GLN A 457 25.32 -35.49 8.09
N LEU A 458 24.04 -35.11 8.27
CA LEU A 458 23.17 -34.73 7.17
C LEU A 458 23.51 -33.32 6.66
N ALA A 459 23.94 -32.40 7.53
CA ALA A 459 24.42 -31.07 7.15
C ALA A 459 25.77 -31.16 6.41
N ASP A 460 26.72 -32.02 6.83
CA ASP A 460 27.97 -32.28 6.09
C ASP A 460 27.73 -32.97 4.75
N LYS A 461 26.68 -33.81 4.64
CA LYS A 461 26.18 -34.32 3.37
C LYS A 461 25.34 -33.31 2.62
N ALA A 462 24.64 -32.40 3.32
CA ALA A 462 23.78 -31.35 2.79
C ALA A 462 24.54 -30.05 2.46
N VAL A 463 25.86 -29.94 2.79
CA VAL A 463 26.76 -28.96 2.15
C VAL A 463 26.81 -29.17 0.63
N SER A 464 26.39 -30.35 0.16
CA SER A 464 26.08 -30.57 -1.25
C SER A 464 24.62 -30.33 -1.67
N SER A 465 23.69 -30.05 -0.76
CA SER A 465 22.27 -29.75 -1.06
C SER A 465 21.72 -28.71 -0.08
N TYR A 466 22.16 -27.45 -0.22
CA TYR A 466 21.58 -26.33 0.50
C TYR A 466 20.12 -26.18 0.08
N MET A 467 19.20 -26.52 0.96
CA MET A 467 17.88 -25.89 0.96
C MET A 467 18.04 -24.54 1.68
N ILE A 468 18.61 -23.55 0.99
CA ILE A 468 18.57 -22.17 1.46
C ILE A 468 17.12 -21.74 1.29
N ASP A 469 16.46 -21.47 2.41
CA ASP A 469 15.13 -20.86 2.44
C ASP A 469 15.29 -19.35 2.66
N ILE A 470 14.33 -18.57 2.20
CA ILE A 470 14.28 -17.13 2.44
C ILE A 470 14.32 -16.79 3.94
N TYR A 471 13.81 -17.68 4.79
CA TYR A 471 13.68 -17.47 6.24
C TYR A 471 14.99 -17.64 7.02
N ASN A 472 16.00 -18.31 6.47
CA ASN A 472 17.30 -18.43 7.08
C ASN A 472 18.36 -17.53 6.41
N CYS A 473 17.92 -16.54 5.66
CA CYS A 473 18.74 -15.55 4.99
C CYS A 473 18.54 -14.14 5.56
N MET A 474 19.66 -13.48 5.84
CA MET A 474 19.70 -12.05 6.15
C MET A 474 20.18 -11.29 4.91
N PHE A 475 19.40 -10.30 4.49
CA PHE A 475 19.66 -9.49 3.29
C PHE A 475 20.15 -8.10 3.67
N ASN A 476 21.22 -7.63 3.04
CA ASN A 476 21.60 -6.22 3.12
C ASN A 476 20.52 -5.36 2.44
N LYS A 477 19.98 -4.37 3.15
CA LYS A 477 18.84 -3.56 2.67
C LYS A 477 19.18 -2.75 1.43
N VAL A 478 20.39 -2.18 1.36
CA VAL A 478 20.82 -1.39 0.20
C VAL A 478 20.90 -2.28 -1.04
N PHE A 479 21.43 -3.49 -0.89
CA PHE A 479 21.43 -4.48 -1.97
C PHE A 479 20.00 -4.89 -2.36
N LEU A 480 19.16 -5.21 -1.37
CA LEU A 480 17.77 -5.63 -1.57
C LEU A 480 16.94 -4.60 -2.36
N ASP A 481 17.14 -3.31 -2.07
CA ASP A 481 16.43 -2.22 -2.75
C ASP A 481 16.97 -1.98 -4.16
N LYS A 482 18.30 -1.99 -4.32
CA LYS A 482 18.97 -1.73 -5.60
C LYS A 482 18.62 -2.77 -6.66
N MET A 483 18.37 -4.02 -6.27
CA MET A 483 18.15 -5.12 -7.22
C MET A 483 16.77 -5.12 -7.86
N GLU A 484 15.81 -4.34 -7.36
CA GLU A 484 14.44 -4.20 -7.88
C GLU A 484 13.70 -5.55 -8.04
N VAL A 485 14.15 -6.60 -7.32
CA VAL A 485 13.49 -7.90 -7.31
C VAL A 485 12.27 -7.87 -6.41
N SER A 486 11.16 -8.36 -6.91
CA SER A 486 9.90 -8.47 -6.17
C SER A 486 9.46 -9.92 -6.06
N PHE A 487 8.76 -10.23 -4.98
CA PHE A 487 8.09 -11.52 -4.86
C PHE A 487 7.00 -11.64 -5.92
N GLY A 488 7.04 -12.71 -6.71
CA GLY A 488 6.02 -13.04 -7.70
C GLY A 488 4.97 -14.01 -7.14
N ASP A 489 3.84 -14.15 -7.83
CA ASP A 489 2.76 -15.04 -7.41
C ASP A 489 3.01 -16.50 -7.84
N TYR A 490 3.92 -17.17 -7.16
CA TYR A 490 4.35 -18.56 -7.43
C TYR A 490 3.89 -19.55 -6.34
N SER A 491 2.86 -19.18 -5.56
CA SER A 491 2.33 -20.00 -4.47
C SER A 491 3.43 -20.41 -3.47
N ILE A 492 3.62 -21.69 -3.22
CA ILE A 492 4.63 -22.24 -2.27
C ILE A 492 6.08 -21.96 -2.70
N PHE A 493 6.32 -21.62 -3.97
CA PHE A 493 7.65 -21.32 -4.51
C PHE A 493 8.00 -19.84 -4.51
N THR A 494 7.11 -18.97 -4.04
CA THR A 494 7.31 -17.53 -4.02
C THR A 494 8.64 -17.11 -3.37
N GLY A 495 8.96 -17.64 -2.19
CA GLY A 495 10.22 -17.37 -1.49
C GLY A 495 11.44 -17.93 -2.22
N TYR A 496 11.33 -19.13 -2.77
CA TYR A 496 12.40 -19.78 -3.52
C TYR A 496 12.77 -19.04 -4.79
N VAL A 497 11.78 -18.67 -5.60
CA VAL A 497 12.02 -17.92 -6.85
C VAL A 497 12.67 -16.58 -6.52
N PHE A 498 12.15 -15.86 -5.53
CA PHE A 498 12.75 -14.61 -5.08
C PHE A 498 14.22 -14.78 -4.68
N LEU A 499 14.51 -15.79 -3.86
CA LEU A 499 15.88 -16.06 -3.40
C LEU A 499 16.81 -16.39 -4.57
N CYS A 500 16.41 -17.25 -5.51
CA CYS A 500 17.20 -17.57 -6.69
C CYS A 500 17.49 -16.32 -7.54
N GLU A 501 16.51 -15.46 -7.75
CA GLU A 501 16.70 -14.20 -8.47
C GLU A 501 17.68 -13.26 -7.74
N MET A 502 17.65 -13.22 -6.40
CA MET A 502 18.59 -12.42 -5.59
C MET A 502 20.01 -13.00 -5.65
N LEU A 503 20.16 -14.32 -5.50
CA LEU A 503 21.46 -15.00 -5.59
C LEU A 503 22.15 -14.78 -6.94
N LYS A 504 21.39 -14.66 -8.02
CA LYS A 504 21.90 -14.33 -9.35
C LYS A 504 22.61 -12.98 -9.42
N LYS A 505 22.19 -12.04 -8.58
CA LYS A 505 22.60 -10.63 -8.69
C LYS A 505 23.79 -10.28 -7.81
N THR A 506 24.33 -11.20 -7.04
CA THR A 506 25.49 -10.95 -6.16
C THR A 506 26.44 -12.13 -6.08
N ASN A 507 27.74 -11.81 -5.86
CA ASN A 507 28.79 -12.76 -5.49
C ASN A 507 29.16 -12.64 -3.98
N LYS A 508 28.51 -11.75 -3.23
CA LYS A 508 28.79 -11.51 -1.81
C LYS A 508 27.84 -12.30 -0.93
N ILE A 509 27.92 -13.61 -1.04
CA ILE A 509 27.11 -14.54 -0.26
C ILE A 509 28.03 -15.16 0.80
N TYR A 510 27.61 -15.12 2.06
CA TYR A 510 28.28 -15.76 3.17
C TYR A 510 27.35 -16.77 3.83
N CYS A 511 27.87 -17.94 4.17
CA CYS A 511 27.13 -18.98 4.87
C CYS A 511 27.79 -19.28 6.22
N MET A 512 27.06 -19.02 7.30
CA MET A 512 27.51 -19.33 8.66
C MET A 512 27.12 -20.76 9.01
N ASN A 513 28.05 -21.48 9.60
CA ASN A 513 27.77 -22.81 10.15
C ASN A 513 27.39 -22.70 11.63
N GLU A 514 26.32 -21.95 11.91
CA GLU A 514 25.80 -21.73 13.26
C GLU A 514 24.29 -21.93 13.31
N ASP A 515 23.84 -22.48 14.43
CA ASP A 515 22.45 -22.80 14.71
C ASP A 515 21.76 -21.57 15.33
N ILE A 516 21.35 -20.63 14.49
CA ILE A 516 20.75 -19.36 14.91
C ILE A 516 19.23 -19.37 14.81
N TYR A 517 18.69 -20.16 13.87
CA TYR A 517 17.31 -20.09 13.44
C TYR A 517 16.62 -21.44 13.58
N TYR A 518 15.51 -21.47 14.30
CA TYR A 518 14.71 -22.67 14.55
C TYR A 518 13.34 -22.55 13.92
N THR A 519 12.79 -23.69 13.46
CA THR A 519 11.40 -23.77 12.99
C THR A 519 10.69 -24.99 13.55
N ARG A 520 9.38 -24.88 13.73
CA ARG A 520 8.52 -26.04 13.99
C ARG A 520 8.04 -26.63 12.67
N LYS A 521 8.16 -27.94 12.53
CA LYS A 521 7.55 -28.65 11.40
C LYS A 521 6.03 -28.58 11.51
N MET A 522 5.38 -27.80 10.66
CA MET A 522 3.93 -27.86 10.54
C MET A 522 3.55 -28.97 9.57
N HIS A 523 2.63 -29.83 9.98
CA HIS A 523 1.86 -30.61 9.02
C HIS A 523 0.94 -29.62 8.28
N ARG A 524 1.44 -29.01 7.22
CA ARG A 524 0.56 -28.28 6.29
C ARG A 524 -0.42 -29.29 5.72
N ALA A 525 -1.65 -29.25 6.20
CA ALA A 525 -2.75 -30.04 5.64
C ALA A 525 -2.90 -29.74 4.14
N ASP A 526 -3.50 -30.63 3.40
CA ASP A 526 -3.66 -30.68 1.93
C ASP A 526 -4.28 -29.41 1.31
N TRP A 527 -3.50 -28.34 1.21
CA TRP A 527 -3.94 -26.95 0.92
C TRP A 527 -3.92 -26.57 -0.57
N ILE A 528 -3.71 -27.51 -1.47
CA ILE A 528 -3.55 -27.17 -2.87
C ILE A 528 -4.88 -27.37 -3.60
N SER A 529 -5.64 -26.25 -3.68
CA SER A 529 -6.83 -26.16 -4.54
C SER A 529 -6.43 -26.11 -6.02
N THR A 530 -7.37 -26.34 -6.93
CA THR A 530 -7.17 -26.29 -8.40
C THR A 530 -6.59 -24.94 -8.86
N GLU A 531 -7.00 -23.85 -8.23
CA GLU A 531 -6.53 -22.48 -8.51
C GLU A 531 -5.06 -22.26 -8.12
N LYS A 532 -4.59 -22.95 -7.08
CA LYS A 532 -3.17 -22.91 -6.67
C LYS A 532 -2.27 -23.80 -7.52
N CYS A 533 -2.80 -24.79 -8.24
CA CYS A 533 -2.01 -25.68 -9.09
C CYS A 533 -1.27 -24.95 -10.21
N GLU A 534 -1.95 -24.04 -10.90
CA GLU A 534 -1.36 -23.21 -11.97
C GLU A 534 -0.17 -22.40 -11.45
N LYS A 535 -0.34 -21.74 -10.31
CA LYS A 535 0.70 -20.91 -9.69
C LYS A 535 1.90 -21.73 -9.18
N VAL A 536 1.65 -22.90 -8.66
CA VAL A 536 2.71 -23.87 -8.28
C VAL A 536 3.54 -24.27 -9.51
N LEU A 537 2.88 -24.58 -10.61
CA LEU A 537 3.56 -24.96 -11.85
C LEU A 537 4.31 -23.78 -12.49
N LEU A 538 3.77 -22.56 -12.44
CA LEU A 538 4.49 -21.35 -12.87
C LEU A 538 5.76 -21.12 -12.02
N GLY A 539 5.71 -21.39 -10.72
CA GLY A 539 6.89 -21.35 -9.87
C GLY A 539 7.94 -22.37 -10.24
N VAL A 540 7.54 -23.60 -10.56
CA VAL A 540 8.42 -24.66 -11.06
C VAL A 540 9.04 -24.28 -12.40
N GLU A 541 8.24 -23.80 -13.35
CA GLU A 541 8.69 -23.31 -14.66
C GLU A 541 9.78 -22.25 -14.49
N LYS A 542 9.52 -21.25 -13.65
CA LYS A 542 10.47 -20.18 -13.36
C LYS A 542 11.78 -20.68 -12.74
N LEU A 543 11.72 -21.67 -11.85
CA LEU A 543 12.92 -22.26 -11.24
C LEU A 543 13.74 -23.08 -12.26
N ILE A 544 13.09 -23.79 -13.18
CA ILE A 544 13.79 -24.49 -14.27
C ILE A 544 14.48 -23.46 -15.18
N ASP A 545 13.79 -22.41 -15.56
CA ASP A 545 14.31 -21.32 -16.37
C ASP A 545 15.58 -20.72 -15.74
N LEU A 546 15.49 -20.38 -14.45
CA LEU A 546 16.64 -19.90 -13.68
C LEU A 546 17.78 -20.93 -13.64
N SER A 547 17.50 -22.22 -13.47
CA SER A 547 18.52 -23.27 -13.44
C SER A 547 19.29 -23.36 -14.78
N ILE A 548 18.60 -23.23 -15.90
CA ILE A 548 19.18 -23.21 -17.24
C ILE A 548 20.02 -21.95 -17.44
N GLU A 549 19.47 -20.80 -17.10
CA GLU A 549 20.16 -19.51 -17.24
C GLU A 549 21.47 -19.45 -16.43
N PHE A 550 21.50 -20.10 -15.25
CA PHE A 550 22.69 -20.20 -14.39
C PHE A 550 23.65 -21.33 -14.75
N HIS A 551 23.27 -22.23 -15.62
CA HIS A 551 23.93 -23.55 -15.77
C HIS A 551 24.07 -24.28 -14.43
N ASP A 552 23.03 -24.18 -13.56
CA ASP A 552 23.02 -24.80 -12.24
C ASP A 552 22.35 -26.18 -12.29
N SER A 553 23.16 -27.21 -12.56
CA SER A 553 22.70 -28.60 -12.64
C SER A 553 22.08 -29.11 -11.33
N ARG A 554 22.49 -28.57 -10.17
CA ARG A 554 21.92 -28.94 -8.87
C ARG A 554 20.52 -28.36 -8.67
N LEU A 555 20.32 -27.06 -8.97
CA LEU A 555 19.00 -26.46 -8.94
C LEU A 555 18.05 -27.17 -9.89
N HIS A 556 18.53 -27.49 -11.11
CA HIS A 556 17.76 -28.21 -12.11
C HIS A 556 17.32 -29.61 -11.62
N THR A 557 18.24 -30.38 -11.03
CA THR A 557 17.96 -31.69 -10.44
C THR A 557 16.99 -31.58 -9.26
N THR A 558 17.17 -30.59 -8.39
CA THR A 558 16.30 -30.36 -7.22
C THR A 558 14.87 -30.07 -7.67
N VAL A 559 14.69 -29.21 -8.67
CA VAL A 559 13.36 -28.86 -9.18
C VAL A 559 12.67 -30.07 -9.81
N LEU A 560 13.42 -30.90 -10.53
CA LEU A 560 12.87 -32.17 -11.08
C LEU A 560 12.50 -33.18 -9.99
N SER A 561 13.27 -33.25 -8.90
CA SER A 561 12.94 -34.13 -7.76
C SER A 561 11.65 -33.65 -7.07
N ILE A 562 11.41 -32.32 -6.99
CA ILE A 562 10.17 -31.74 -6.49
C ILE A 562 9.00 -32.15 -7.40
N LEU A 563 9.14 -32.03 -8.71
CA LEU A 563 8.13 -32.48 -9.69
C LEU A 563 7.80 -33.96 -9.57
N ASN A 564 8.80 -34.77 -9.29
CA ASN A 564 8.66 -36.20 -9.11
C ASN A 564 8.03 -36.62 -7.77
N GLY A 565 7.95 -35.68 -6.82
CA GLY A 565 7.37 -35.92 -5.50
C GLY A 565 5.89 -36.29 -5.54
N ASN A 566 5.47 -37.25 -4.70
CA ASN A 566 4.09 -37.77 -4.67
C ASN A 566 3.01 -36.68 -4.50
N ARG A 567 3.34 -35.54 -3.87
CA ARG A 567 2.42 -34.42 -3.67
C ARG A 567 2.14 -33.69 -4.98
N ILE A 568 3.16 -33.39 -5.77
CA ILE A 568 3.00 -32.72 -7.07
C ILE A 568 2.36 -33.67 -8.08
N LYS A 569 2.75 -34.96 -8.09
CA LYS A 569 2.08 -35.98 -8.92
C LYS A 569 0.58 -36.07 -8.62
N LYS A 570 0.20 -36.08 -7.34
CA LYS A 570 -1.22 -36.11 -6.93
C LYS A 570 -1.95 -34.82 -7.35
N LEU A 571 -1.30 -33.67 -7.23
CA LEU A 571 -1.80 -32.38 -7.67
C LEU A 571 -2.10 -32.39 -9.18
N ILE A 572 -1.11 -32.74 -9.99
CA ILE A 572 -1.23 -32.84 -11.44
C ILE A 572 -2.34 -33.84 -11.80
N SER A 573 -2.35 -35.03 -11.18
CA SER A 573 -3.34 -36.06 -11.44
C SER A 573 -4.78 -35.62 -11.10
N ASN A 574 -4.97 -34.90 -10.00
CA ASN A 574 -6.29 -34.42 -9.61
C ASN A 574 -6.82 -33.31 -10.52
N ASN A 575 -5.93 -32.49 -11.07
CA ASN A 575 -6.30 -31.34 -11.92
C ASN A 575 -6.31 -31.66 -13.42
N THR A 576 -5.85 -32.85 -13.83
CA THR A 576 -5.89 -33.32 -15.23
C THR A 576 -6.92 -34.42 -15.48
N LYS A 577 -7.78 -34.78 -14.50
CA LYS A 577 -8.88 -35.71 -14.72
C LYS A 577 -9.95 -35.09 -15.61
N PRO A 578 -10.43 -35.79 -16.64
CA PRO A 578 -11.55 -35.29 -17.45
C PRO A 578 -12.79 -35.12 -16.55
N TYR A 579 -13.37 -33.95 -16.57
CA TYR A 579 -14.64 -33.69 -15.87
C TYR A 579 -15.77 -34.50 -16.48
N ALA A 580 -16.47 -35.26 -15.63
CA ALA A 580 -17.71 -35.97 -15.97
C ALA A 580 -18.97 -35.09 -15.76
N MET A 581 -18.88 -33.75 -15.83
CA MET A 581 -20.01 -32.83 -15.65
C MET A 581 -20.18 -31.93 -16.87
N PRO A 582 -21.42 -31.54 -17.22
CA PRO A 582 -21.70 -30.65 -18.33
C PRO A 582 -21.13 -29.23 -18.10
N ILE A 583 -20.59 -28.66 -19.16
CA ILE A 583 -19.82 -27.42 -19.27
C ILE A 583 -20.59 -26.14 -18.83
N GLU A 584 -21.89 -26.21 -18.63
CA GLU A 584 -22.77 -25.05 -18.44
C GLU A 584 -22.65 -24.34 -17.05
N ASN A 585 -21.93 -24.89 -16.09
CA ASN A 585 -21.90 -24.38 -14.71
C ASN A 585 -20.53 -23.98 -14.12
N CYS A 586 -19.48 -23.81 -14.90
CA CYS A 586 -18.16 -23.38 -14.40
C CYS A 586 -17.54 -22.21 -15.20
N PRO A 587 -17.85 -20.96 -14.90
CA PRO A 587 -17.34 -19.81 -15.67
C PRO A 587 -15.81 -19.59 -15.59
N ASN A 588 -15.12 -20.15 -14.61
CA ASN A 588 -13.67 -19.92 -14.39
C ASN A 588 -12.79 -21.20 -14.46
N GLY A 589 -13.36 -22.39 -14.54
CA GLY A 589 -12.62 -23.64 -14.46
C GLY A 589 -11.87 -24.04 -15.75
N GLU A 590 -12.37 -23.70 -16.92
CA GLU A 590 -11.76 -24.08 -18.20
C GLU A 590 -10.43 -23.37 -18.47
N ASN A 591 -10.34 -22.09 -18.18
CA ASN A 591 -9.13 -21.30 -18.39
C ASN A 591 -7.96 -21.80 -17.50
N SER A 592 -8.25 -22.17 -16.24
CA SER A 592 -7.24 -22.67 -15.30
C SER A 592 -6.68 -24.05 -15.73
N GLN A 593 -7.52 -24.95 -16.25
CA GLN A 593 -7.05 -26.27 -16.73
C GLN A 593 -6.22 -26.14 -18.01
N ILE A 594 -6.64 -25.28 -18.95
CA ILE A 594 -5.88 -25.02 -20.19
C ILE A 594 -4.51 -24.43 -19.85
N ASN A 595 -4.45 -23.49 -18.91
CA ASN A 595 -3.20 -22.90 -18.48
C ASN A 595 -2.30 -23.91 -17.77
N THR A 596 -2.84 -24.74 -16.88
CA THR A 596 -2.12 -25.84 -16.23
C THR A 596 -1.45 -26.77 -17.26
N VAL A 597 -2.18 -27.15 -18.30
CA VAL A 597 -1.64 -28.01 -19.37
C VAL A 597 -0.58 -27.31 -20.21
N LYS A 598 -0.77 -26.02 -20.53
CA LYS A 598 0.23 -25.20 -21.24
C LYS A 598 1.52 -25.09 -20.44
N THR A 599 1.43 -24.82 -19.14
CA THR A 599 2.59 -24.68 -18.25
C THR A 599 3.33 -26.02 -18.10
N LEU A 600 2.62 -27.15 -17.97
CA LEU A 600 3.23 -28.49 -17.98
C LEU A 600 3.96 -28.78 -19.29
N PHE A 601 3.42 -28.31 -20.41
CA PHE A 601 4.05 -28.43 -21.71
C PHE A 601 5.35 -27.63 -21.80
N SER A 602 5.34 -26.39 -21.33
CA SER A 602 6.51 -25.52 -21.23
C SER A 602 7.60 -26.18 -20.38
N ILE A 603 7.25 -26.61 -19.17
CA ILE A 603 8.18 -27.30 -18.24
C ILE A 603 8.85 -28.50 -18.92
N THR A 604 8.09 -29.37 -19.59
CA THR A 604 8.66 -30.56 -20.23
C THR A 604 9.59 -30.22 -21.39
N SER A 605 9.38 -29.10 -22.08
CA SER A 605 10.26 -28.67 -23.18
C SER A 605 11.58 -28.04 -22.70
N MET A 606 11.63 -27.58 -21.44
CA MET A 606 12.79 -26.91 -20.84
C MET A 606 13.77 -27.86 -20.14
N ILE A 607 13.44 -29.13 -19.97
CA ILE A 607 14.30 -30.07 -19.26
C ILE A 607 15.60 -30.29 -20.03
N ASN A 608 16.73 -29.98 -19.38
CA ASN A 608 18.06 -30.12 -19.94
C ASN A 608 18.72 -31.45 -19.47
N TYR A 609 18.76 -32.45 -20.34
CA TYR A 609 19.32 -33.76 -20.04
C TYR A 609 20.83 -33.77 -19.80
N ASP A 610 21.58 -32.84 -20.37
CA ASP A 610 23.02 -32.74 -20.16
C ASP A 610 23.34 -32.28 -18.74
N MET A 611 22.57 -31.31 -18.22
CA MET A 611 22.68 -30.86 -16.83
C MET A 611 22.33 -31.97 -15.82
N LEU A 612 21.39 -32.85 -16.15
CA LEU A 612 21.06 -34.01 -15.31
C LEU A 612 22.23 -35.03 -15.23
N LYS A 613 22.92 -35.26 -16.34
CA LYS A 613 24.09 -36.12 -16.37
C LYS A 613 25.26 -35.58 -15.55
N GLU A 614 25.49 -34.28 -15.57
CA GLU A 614 26.53 -33.62 -14.77
C GLU A 614 26.32 -33.81 -13.27
N CYS A 615 25.08 -33.91 -12.80
CA CYS A 615 24.74 -34.21 -11.41
C CYS A 615 24.79 -35.69 -11.05
N GLY A 616 25.22 -36.58 -11.98
CA GLY A 616 25.30 -38.01 -11.74
C GLY A 616 23.93 -38.70 -11.69
N VAL A 617 22.88 -38.07 -12.18
CA VAL A 617 21.57 -38.68 -12.38
C VAL A 617 21.78 -39.68 -13.54
N ARG A 618 22.06 -40.91 -13.20
CA ARG A 618 22.02 -42.06 -14.15
C ARG A 618 20.55 -42.26 -14.48
N ASP A 619 20.24 -42.56 -15.77
CA ASP A 619 18.92 -42.87 -16.31
C ASP A 619 17.94 -43.35 -15.22
N ASP A 620 17.44 -42.41 -14.41
CA ASP A 620 16.52 -42.77 -13.34
C ASP A 620 15.17 -42.99 -14.02
N GLN A 621 14.85 -44.24 -14.20
CA GLN A 621 13.66 -44.74 -14.87
C GLN A 621 12.40 -44.05 -14.27
N SER A 622 12.46 -43.63 -12.99
CA SER A 622 11.37 -42.95 -12.30
C SER A 622 11.13 -41.52 -12.81
N VAL A 623 12.17 -40.79 -13.20
CA VAL A 623 12.06 -39.44 -13.79
C VAL A 623 11.50 -39.55 -15.21
N ILE A 624 12.01 -40.53 -15.98
CA ILE A 624 11.53 -40.80 -17.34
C ILE A 624 10.06 -41.24 -17.31
N GLU A 625 9.68 -42.14 -16.41
CA GLU A 625 8.29 -42.59 -16.24
C GLU A 625 7.36 -41.45 -15.88
N THR A 626 7.79 -40.55 -14.98
CA THR A 626 6.98 -39.35 -14.62
C THR A 626 6.81 -38.42 -15.82
N LEU A 627 7.87 -38.20 -16.59
CA LEU A 627 7.81 -37.37 -17.80
C LEU A 627 6.94 -38.03 -18.87
N CYS A 628 7.05 -39.35 -19.05
CA CYS A 628 6.17 -40.10 -19.96
C CYS A 628 4.71 -40.03 -19.54
N GLU A 629 4.39 -40.15 -18.25
CA GLU A 629 3.03 -40.00 -17.75
C GLU A 629 2.45 -38.57 -17.99
N VAL A 630 3.28 -37.53 -17.82
CA VAL A 630 2.88 -36.14 -18.11
C VAL A 630 2.65 -35.93 -19.60
N ILE A 631 3.54 -36.50 -20.44
CA ILE A 631 3.44 -36.44 -21.90
C ILE A 631 2.22 -37.24 -22.41
N ASP A 632 1.95 -38.42 -21.88
CA ASP A 632 0.80 -39.26 -22.27
C ASP A 632 -0.53 -38.60 -21.86
N LYS A 633 -0.61 -38.01 -20.65
CA LYS A 633 -1.79 -37.23 -20.20
C LYS A 633 -2.01 -36.03 -21.11
N ARG A 634 -0.94 -35.34 -21.54
CA ARG A 634 -0.98 -34.24 -22.51
C ARG A 634 -1.55 -34.71 -23.85
N ASN A 635 -0.98 -35.80 -24.41
CA ASN A 635 -1.39 -36.29 -25.71
C ASN A 635 -2.85 -36.74 -25.73
N LYS A 636 -3.33 -37.34 -24.64
CA LYS A 636 -4.74 -37.69 -24.45
C LYS A 636 -5.62 -36.46 -24.40
N PHE A 637 -5.25 -35.38 -23.64
CA PHE A 637 -5.98 -34.14 -23.56
C PHE A 637 -6.05 -33.41 -24.92
N LEU A 638 -4.94 -33.36 -25.66
CA LEU A 638 -4.92 -32.76 -27.01
C LEU A 638 -5.74 -33.59 -28.00
N GLY A 639 -5.78 -34.92 -27.88
CA GLY A 639 -6.65 -35.79 -28.66
C GLY A 639 -8.12 -35.57 -28.38
N ASP A 640 -8.48 -35.34 -27.12
CA ASP A 640 -9.86 -35.02 -26.70
C ASP A 640 -10.31 -33.62 -27.14
N LEU A 641 -9.40 -32.62 -27.22
CA LEU A 641 -9.65 -31.29 -27.76
C LEU A 641 -9.81 -31.26 -29.28
N SER A 642 -9.06 -32.13 -30.00
CA SER A 642 -9.17 -32.22 -31.47
C SER A 642 -10.41 -32.96 -31.95
N ASN A 643 -11.09 -33.70 -31.05
CA ASN A 643 -12.35 -34.40 -31.30
C ASN A 643 -13.59 -33.63 -30.82
N ARG A 644 -13.43 -32.43 -30.33
CA ARG A 644 -14.48 -31.44 -30.06
C ARG A 644 -14.41 -30.27 -31.03
#